data_2f8f3e4ecbcd1d458f8f82f489d680d0
#
_entry.id   2f8f3e4ecbcd1d458f8f82f489d680d0
#
_cell.length_a   1.000
_cell.length_b   1.000
_cell.length_c   1.000
_cell.angle_alpha   90.00
_cell.angle_beta   90.00
_cell.angle_gamma   90.00
#
_symmetry.space_group_name_H-M   'P 1'
#
loop_
_entity.id
_entity.type
_entity.pdbx_description
1 polymer ?
#
loop_
_entity_poly.entity_id
_entity_poly.type
_entity_poly.pdbx_seq_one_letter_code
_entity_poly.pdbx_strand_id
1 'polypeptide(L)'
;MFNLFAALKKDKIWDFDGGIHPPEMKTQSSHVPLRNVPLPERFIIPLQQHLGPEGELCVKPGDRVLKGQPLTTGRGRTVPVHAPTSGVITAIGPHITAHPSGLKELCVLIDADGQDTWCDREFVADYRQLTADELNQRISQAGIAGLGGAGFPTASKLAGGLTSTRTLILNAAECEPYITADDRLMQEHAMEILQGTRILCHMLHPERVLIGIEDNKPEAIAALKAAISAEISDGVRFELRVIPTKYPSGGAKQLTKILTGLEVPKGHHSSSIGVLMQNVGTVFAIKRAIIDGEPLIERVVTLTGEAMAKPGNVWARLGTPIEHLMQEGQLQPQGNKKMVIMGGPLMGFTLPSLNVPVVKISNCLLAPSESELGQPGPEEACIRCSLCAESCPAGLLPQQLYWFSKGEEHEKARKHNLFDCIECGACAYVCPSNIPLVQYYRQEKAEIRAIDNETARATEAKARFEAKQARMEREKLAREEKHQKAAVKLSETPAAEAPVEEKPVADTPEVDPRQAALAAAIARAKAKKAAAQQDIPVASEPVPETAPPAEEDARKAAVAAAIARVKAKKAGNTGVVVEARESELAVSQPPAEEDARKAAVAAAIARVKAKKAAAPHQPAGEENVTASPAEPSADDKRKAAVAAAIARAKAKKAAAQDAEETEPKQQESDPRKAAVAAAIARVKARKAAQTMSNEE
;
A
#
# COMPACT_ATOMS: atom_id res chain seq x y z
N MET A 1 -0.68 51.35 -3.90
CA MET A 1 -1.88 50.61 -4.33
C MET A 1 -1.72 49.08 -4.28
N PHE A 2 -0.50 48.53 -4.38
CA PHE A 2 -0.26 47.06 -4.37
C PHE A 2 -0.48 46.37 -3.00
N ASN A 3 -0.38 47.06 -1.88
CA ASN A 3 -0.54 46.45 -0.55
C ASN A 3 -1.99 46.21 -0.11
N LEU A 4 -2.97 46.96 -0.68
CA LEU A 4 -4.37 46.79 -0.31
C LEU A 4 -4.99 45.50 -0.86
N PHE A 5 -4.59 45.09 -2.09
CA PHE A 5 -5.03 43.82 -2.69
C PHE A 5 -4.38 42.59 -2.02
N ALA A 6 -3.18 42.72 -1.47
CA ALA A 6 -2.55 41.67 -0.70
C ALA A 6 -3.22 41.50 0.68
N ALA A 7 -3.65 42.60 1.33
CA ALA A 7 -4.39 42.56 2.58
C ALA A 7 -5.79 41.95 2.43
N LEU A 8 -6.50 42.28 1.33
CA LEU A 8 -7.82 41.72 1.01
C LEU A 8 -7.77 40.20 0.68
N LYS A 9 -6.63 39.66 0.24
CA LYS A 9 -6.45 38.21 0.00
C LYS A 9 -6.11 37.42 1.27
N LYS A 10 -5.73 38.10 2.35
CA LYS A 10 -5.12 37.51 3.55
C LYS A 10 -6.10 36.65 4.36
N ASP A 11 -7.39 36.96 4.30
CA ASP A 11 -8.47 36.30 5.07
C ASP A 11 -9.48 35.53 4.18
N LYS A 12 -9.18 35.38 2.90
CA LYS A 12 -10.08 34.71 1.97
C LYS A 12 -10.03 33.20 2.19
N ILE A 13 -11.21 32.61 2.36
CA ILE A 13 -11.47 31.18 2.26
C ILE A 13 -11.87 30.88 0.82
N TRP A 14 -11.25 29.85 0.25
CA TRP A 14 -11.52 29.43 -1.12
C TRP A 14 -12.40 28.18 -1.10
N ASP A 15 -13.17 27.95 -2.17
CA ASP A 15 -13.95 26.72 -2.32
C ASP A 15 -13.18 25.69 -3.18
N PHE A 16 -13.61 24.44 -3.11
CA PHE A 16 -13.16 23.36 -3.98
C PHE A 16 -14.34 22.75 -4.74
N ASP A 17 -14.07 22.25 -5.93
CA ASP A 17 -15.09 21.65 -6.78
C ASP A 17 -15.60 20.33 -6.19
N GLY A 18 -16.87 19.99 -6.49
CA GLY A 18 -17.49 18.79 -5.95
C GLY A 18 -17.76 18.86 -4.44
N GLY A 19 -17.68 17.73 -3.78
CA GLY A 19 -18.02 17.59 -2.36
C GLY A 19 -19.49 17.34 -2.11
N ILE A 20 -19.82 17.01 -0.87
CA ILE A 20 -21.17 16.68 -0.42
C ILE A 20 -21.40 17.22 0.99
N HIS A 21 -22.68 17.26 1.44
CA HIS A 21 -23.08 17.66 2.78
C HIS A 21 -23.90 16.52 3.44
N PRO A 22 -23.24 15.43 3.89
CA PRO A 22 -23.93 14.36 4.59
C PRO A 22 -24.35 14.81 6.00
N PRO A 23 -25.34 14.16 6.64
CA PRO A 23 -25.63 14.36 8.04
C PRO A 23 -24.38 14.15 8.89
N GLU A 24 -24.06 15.11 9.76
CA GLU A 24 -22.77 15.11 10.49
C GLU A 24 -22.71 14.09 11.62
N MET A 25 -23.82 13.87 12.32
CA MET A 25 -24.00 12.91 13.43
C MET A 25 -22.96 12.99 14.56
N LYS A 26 -22.29 14.15 14.70
CA LYS A 26 -21.18 14.35 15.67
C LYS A 26 -21.67 14.55 17.09
N THR A 27 -22.89 15.02 17.28
CA THR A 27 -23.47 15.30 18.60
C THR A 27 -23.57 14.08 19.52
N GLN A 28 -23.57 12.87 18.96
CA GLN A 28 -23.57 11.62 19.74
C GLN A 28 -22.33 11.51 20.64
N SER A 29 -21.17 12.05 20.25
CA SER A 29 -19.88 11.85 20.94
C SER A 29 -19.11 13.13 21.25
N SER A 30 -19.50 14.32 20.69
CA SER A 30 -18.72 15.55 20.79
C SER A 30 -18.76 16.23 22.18
N HIS A 31 -19.80 15.99 22.99
CA HIS A 31 -20.01 16.71 24.24
C HIS A 31 -19.46 15.98 25.49
N VAL A 32 -18.97 14.76 25.36
CA VAL A 32 -18.44 13.96 26.46
C VAL A 32 -16.93 14.16 26.54
N PRO A 33 -16.37 14.48 27.74
CA PRO A 33 -14.91 14.57 27.92
C PRO A 33 -14.19 13.28 27.56
N LEU A 34 -12.89 13.40 27.22
CA LEU A 34 -12.04 12.24 26.96
C LEU A 34 -11.99 11.30 28.17
N ARG A 35 -12.18 10.01 27.91
CA ARG A 35 -12.16 8.97 28.93
C ARG A 35 -10.93 8.07 28.75
N ASN A 36 -10.37 7.63 29.88
CA ASN A 36 -9.39 6.55 29.86
C ASN A 36 -10.13 5.21 29.88
N VAL A 37 -9.63 4.28 29.06
CA VAL A 37 -10.12 2.90 29.00
C VAL A 37 -9.26 2.03 29.92
N PRO A 38 -9.84 1.12 30.72
CA PRO A 38 -9.06 0.11 31.44
C PRO A 38 -8.19 -0.70 30.50
N LEU A 39 -7.04 -1.17 30.98
CA LEU A 39 -6.15 -2.00 30.17
C LEU A 39 -6.82 -3.36 29.94
N PRO A 40 -6.82 -3.87 28.71
CA PRO A 40 -7.19 -5.25 28.45
C PRO A 40 -6.13 -6.21 28.99
N GLU A 41 -6.50 -7.45 29.27
CA GLU A 41 -5.55 -8.49 29.70
C GLU A 41 -4.48 -8.77 28.64
N ARG A 42 -4.85 -8.65 27.36
CA ARG A 42 -3.97 -8.94 26.21
C ARG A 42 -4.01 -7.85 25.17
N PHE A 43 -2.83 -7.55 24.63
CA PHE A 43 -2.63 -6.65 23.50
C PHE A 43 -2.17 -7.42 22.27
N ILE A 44 -2.62 -7.01 21.09
CA ILE A 44 -2.27 -7.56 19.78
C ILE A 44 -1.66 -6.43 18.97
N ILE A 45 -0.35 -6.46 18.75
CA ILE A 45 0.37 -5.36 18.10
C ILE A 45 0.84 -5.78 16.71
N PRO A 46 0.17 -5.35 15.63
CA PRO A 46 0.67 -5.56 14.27
C PRO A 46 2.00 -4.85 14.08
N LEU A 47 2.94 -5.48 13.38
CA LEU A 47 4.26 -4.88 13.10
C LEU A 47 4.15 -3.75 12.08
N GLN A 48 3.22 -3.87 11.13
CA GLN A 48 2.98 -2.87 10.10
C GLN A 48 1.73 -2.05 10.43
N GLN A 49 1.92 -0.82 10.93
CA GLN A 49 0.83 0.12 11.24
C GLN A 49 0.98 1.45 10.48
N HIS A 50 1.67 1.44 9.34
CA HIS A 50 1.99 2.64 8.56
C HIS A 50 2.20 2.30 7.08
N LEU A 51 2.25 3.33 6.23
CA LEU A 51 2.55 3.17 4.80
C LEU A 51 4.06 2.99 4.58
N GLY A 52 4.54 1.76 4.64
CA GLY A 52 5.95 1.40 4.50
C GLY A 52 6.19 -0.06 4.85
N PRO A 53 7.42 -0.57 4.77
CA PRO A 53 7.75 -1.92 5.21
C PRO A 53 7.67 -2.04 6.74
N GLU A 54 7.39 -3.24 7.23
CA GLU A 54 7.44 -3.56 8.65
C GLU A 54 8.87 -3.40 9.22
N GLY A 55 8.95 -3.16 10.53
CA GLY A 55 10.23 -3.05 11.25
C GLY A 55 10.79 -4.42 11.63
N GLU A 56 12.11 -4.48 11.83
CA GLU A 56 12.78 -5.68 12.33
C GLU A 56 12.46 -5.86 13.82
N LEU A 57 12.09 -7.08 14.21
CA LEU A 57 11.77 -7.43 15.60
C LEU A 57 13.01 -7.30 16.51
N CYS A 58 12.83 -6.66 17.67
CA CYS A 58 13.83 -6.53 18.73
C CYS A 58 13.58 -7.48 19.90
N VAL A 59 12.48 -8.23 19.86
CA VAL A 59 11.94 -9.00 20.97
C VAL A 59 11.56 -10.42 20.52
N LYS A 60 11.42 -11.33 21.49
CA LYS A 60 11.03 -12.73 21.26
C LYS A 60 9.98 -13.18 22.28
N PRO A 61 9.26 -14.27 22.03
CA PRO A 61 8.37 -14.86 23.01
C PRO A 61 9.07 -15.17 24.33
N GLY A 62 8.43 -14.85 25.45
CA GLY A 62 8.97 -14.97 26.79
C GLY A 62 9.68 -13.73 27.33
N ASP A 63 9.99 -12.73 26.50
CA ASP A 63 10.59 -11.48 26.96
C ASP A 63 9.59 -10.66 27.77
N ARG A 64 10.07 -10.08 28.87
CA ARG A 64 9.34 -9.04 29.62
C ARG A 64 9.60 -7.69 28.95
N VAL A 65 8.54 -6.93 28.70
CA VAL A 65 8.60 -5.60 28.12
C VAL A 65 8.01 -4.57 29.07
N LEU A 66 8.48 -3.34 28.94
CA LEU A 66 7.97 -2.18 29.68
C LEU A 66 7.16 -1.27 28.73
N LYS A 67 6.26 -0.47 29.28
CA LYS A 67 5.49 0.52 28.54
C LYS A 67 6.40 1.49 27.79
N GLY A 68 6.15 1.69 26.51
CA GLY A 68 6.97 2.55 25.66
C GLY A 68 8.25 1.89 25.11
N GLN A 69 8.57 0.66 25.50
CA GLN A 69 9.72 -0.05 24.99
C GLN A 69 9.54 -0.38 23.50
N PRO A 70 10.55 -0.15 22.63
CA PRO A 70 10.48 -0.54 21.22
C PRO A 70 10.34 -2.06 21.05
N LEU A 71 9.39 -2.50 20.25
CA LEU A 71 9.21 -3.91 19.84
C LEU A 71 9.87 -4.18 18.49
N THR A 72 10.01 -3.12 17.66
CA THR A 72 10.69 -3.19 16.38
C THR A 72 11.62 -2.00 16.20
N THR A 73 12.67 -2.18 15.36
CA THR A 73 13.49 -1.06 14.88
C THR A 73 12.96 -0.54 13.55
N GLY A 74 13.24 0.73 13.24
CA GLY A 74 12.85 1.34 11.97
C GLY A 74 13.91 2.29 11.44
N ARG A 75 14.08 2.31 10.09
CA ARG A 75 14.94 3.26 9.38
C ARG A 75 14.26 3.73 8.10
N GLY A 76 14.45 4.99 7.74
CA GLY A 76 13.91 5.57 6.53
C GLY A 76 12.38 5.63 6.54
N ARG A 77 11.70 4.79 5.77
CA ARG A 77 10.22 4.73 5.69
C ARG A 77 9.60 3.71 6.65
N THR A 78 10.39 3.00 7.40
CA THR A 78 9.92 2.06 8.42
C THR A 78 9.66 2.80 9.71
N VAL A 79 8.49 2.60 10.31
CA VAL A 79 8.09 3.23 11.57
C VAL A 79 8.02 2.17 12.65
N PRO A 80 8.81 2.30 13.75
CA PRO A 80 8.79 1.32 14.82
C PRO A 80 7.44 1.27 15.54
N VAL A 81 7.15 0.12 16.15
CA VAL A 81 6.04 -0.07 17.08
C VAL A 81 6.58 -0.31 18.48
N HIS A 82 5.81 0.09 19.48
CA HIS A 82 6.21 0.08 20.89
C HIS A 82 5.21 -0.70 21.73
N ALA A 83 5.66 -1.22 22.86
CA ALA A 83 4.79 -1.86 23.84
C ALA A 83 3.83 -0.83 24.46
N PRO A 84 2.51 -1.04 24.38
CA PRO A 84 1.52 -0.10 24.91
C PRO A 84 1.43 -0.12 26.44
N THR A 85 1.92 -1.17 27.07
CA THR A 85 1.94 -1.39 28.52
C THR A 85 3.10 -2.32 28.89
N SER A 86 3.36 -2.49 30.20
CA SER A 86 4.28 -3.52 30.71
C SER A 86 3.61 -4.90 30.72
N GLY A 87 4.40 -5.94 30.48
CA GLY A 87 3.89 -7.31 30.41
C GLY A 87 4.89 -8.31 29.85
N VAL A 88 4.40 -9.46 29.40
CA VAL A 88 5.20 -10.54 28.83
C VAL A 88 4.73 -10.82 27.40
N ILE A 89 5.68 -10.98 26.49
CA ILE A 89 5.39 -11.40 25.12
C ILE A 89 5.05 -12.89 25.13
N THR A 90 3.80 -13.23 24.87
CA THR A 90 3.31 -14.61 24.88
C THR A 90 3.50 -15.30 23.56
N ALA A 91 3.37 -14.56 22.45
CA ALA A 91 3.57 -15.10 21.11
C ALA A 91 3.94 -14.02 20.09
N ILE A 92 4.58 -14.43 19.00
CA ILE A 92 4.77 -13.65 17.77
C ILE A 92 4.26 -14.52 16.63
N GLY A 93 3.22 -14.07 15.95
CA GLY A 93 2.58 -14.90 14.93
C GLY A 93 1.47 -14.17 14.14
N PRO A 94 0.89 -14.84 13.15
CA PRO A 94 -0.13 -14.25 12.29
C PRO A 94 -1.47 -14.07 13.04
N HIS A 95 -2.01 -12.85 13.03
CA HIS A 95 -3.30 -12.49 13.62
C HIS A 95 -4.11 -11.64 12.65
N ILE A 96 -5.46 -11.71 12.71
CA ILE A 96 -6.33 -10.84 11.93
C ILE A 96 -6.15 -9.40 12.41
N THR A 97 -5.93 -8.48 11.46
CA THR A 97 -5.73 -7.07 11.73
C THR A 97 -6.90 -6.21 11.24
N ALA A 98 -6.84 -4.92 11.53
CA ALA A 98 -7.85 -3.95 11.14
C ALA A 98 -7.73 -3.60 9.64
N HIS A 99 -8.01 -4.57 8.78
CA HIS A 99 -8.00 -4.43 7.34
C HIS A 99 -9.26 -5.09 6.72
N PRO A 100 -9.87 -4.49 5.68
CA PRO A 100 -11.11 -5.02 5.09
C PRO A 100 -10.96 -6.42 4.47
N SER A 101 -9.75 -6.85 4.12
CA SER A 101 -9.50 -8.18 3.58
C SER A 101 -9.66 -9.31 4.61
N GLY A 102 -9.59 -9.00 5.92
CA GLY A 102 -9.56 -10.02 6.98
C GLY A 102 -8.32 -10.93 6.95
N LEU A 103 -7.29 -10.58 6.19
CA LEU A 103 -6.04 -11.33 6.13
C LEU A 103 -5.26 -11.19 7.44
N LYS A 104 -4.46 -12.21 7.73
CA LYS A 104 -3.60 -12.23 8.92
C LYS A 104 -2.26 -11.57 8.59
N GLU A 105 -1.80 -10.75 9.53
CA GLU A 105 -0.48 -10.10 9.51
C GLU A 105 0.33 -10.51 10.74
N LEU A 106 1.64 -10.34 10.69
CA LEU A 106 2.51 -10.66 11.81
C LEU A 106 2.29 -9.69 12.97
N CYS A 107 1.96 -10.25 14.13
CA CYS A 107 1.66 -9.49 15.35
C CYS A 107 2.49 -9.98 16.53
N VAL A 108 2.79 -9.08 17.45
CA VAL A 108 3.29 -9.39 18.78
C VAL A 108 2.11 -9.42 19.75
N LEU A 109 1.99 -10.49 20.53
CA LEU A 109 0.98 -10.62 21.58
C LEU A 109 1.63 -10.37 22.93
N ILE A 110 1.07 -9.43 23.70
CA ILE A 110 1.55 -9.08 25.05
C ILE A 110 0.44 -9.32 26.05
N ASP A 111 0.69 -10.17 27.06
CA ASP A 111 -0.17 -10.29 28.23
C ASP A 111 0.27 -9.24 29.25
N ALA A 112 -0.65 -8.33 29.59
CA ALA A 112 -0.40 -7.22 30.48
C ALA A 112 -0.16 -7.71 31.92
N ASP A 113 0.80 -7.10 32.64
CA ASP A 113 1.04 -7.40 34.04
C ASP A 113 0.22 -6.54 35.02
N GLY A 114 -0.60 -5.61 34.49
CA GLY A 114 -1.45 -4.70 35.27
C GLY A 114 -0.70 -3.58 35.99
N GLN A 115 0.64 -3.50 35.86
CA GLN A 115 1.45 -2.48 36.54
C GLN A 115 1.66 -1.22 35.69
N ASP A 116 1.50 -1.29 34.38
CA ASP A 116 1.67 -0.19 33.39
C ASP A 116 3.00 0.59 33.59
N THR A 117 4.07 -0.14 33.93
CA THR A 117 5.38 0.45 34.24
C THR A 117 6.10 0.94 33.01
N TRP A 118 6.49 2.23 32.96
CA TRP A 118 7.25 2.83 31.89
C TRP A 118 8.69 2.29 31.82
N CYS A 119 9.21 2.20 30.60
CA CYS A 119 10.65 2.15 30.36
C CYS A 119 11.29 3.51 30.66
N ASP A 120 12.62 3.57 30.67
CA ASP A 120 13.34 4.84 30.79
C ASP A 120 12.94 5.78 29.64
N ARG A 121 12.53 7.01 30.00
CA ARG A 121 12.09 8.03 29.07
C ARG A 121 13.12 9.15 28.94
N GLU A 122 13.42 9.55 27.72
CA GLU A 122 14.32 10.64 27.45
C GLU A 122 13.55 11.96 27.31
N PHE A 123 13.54 12.77 28.36
CA PHE A 123 12.93 14.10 28.36
C PHE A 123 13.82 15.11 27.69
N VAL A 124 13.25 16.00 26.88
CA VAL A 124 13.95 17.14 26.31
C VAL A 124 13.50 18.42 27.03
N ALA A 125 14.35 18.96 27.88
CA ALA A 125 14.04 20.16 28.66
C ALA A 125 13.86 21.41 27.76
N ASP A 126 14.70 21.55 26.74
CA ASP A 126 14.61 22.62 25.74
C ASP A 126 14.92 22.08 24.34
N TYR A 127 13.89 21.79 23.56
CA TYR A 127 14.00 21.27 22.20
C TYR A 127 14.69 22.25 21.23
N ARG A 128 14.78 23.54 21.56
CA ARG A 128 15.43 24.56 20.73
C ARG A 128 16.94 24.37 20.63
N GLN A 129 17.53 23.60 21.56
CA GLN A 129 18.94 23.23 21.54
C GLN A 129 19.25 22.08 20.58
N LEU A 130 18.22 21.36 20.11
CA LEU A 130 18.37 20.26 19.17
C LEU A 130 18.23 20.74 17.74
N THR A 131 19.01 20.13 16.86
CA THR A 131 18.90 20.34 15.42
C THR A 131 17.62 19.73 14.84
N ALA A 132 17.20 20.17 13.67
CA ALA A 132 16.05 19.61 12.97
C ALA A 132 16.21 18.09 12.69
N ASP A 133 17.44 17.64 12.40
CA ASP A 133 17.74 16.23 12.16
C ASP A 133 17.61 15.38 13.44
N GLU A 134 18.11 15.87 14.58
CA GLU A 134 17.98 15.20 15.87
C GLU A 134 16.51 15.09 16.31
N LEU A 135 15.74 16.17 16.14
CA LEU A 135 14.29 16.15 16.40
C LEU A 135 13.58 15.17 15.46
N ASN A 136 13.93 15.16 14.18
CA ASN A 136 13.35 14.24 13.21
C ASN A 136 13.69 12.79 13.52
N GLN A 137 14.89 12.51 14.00
CA GLN A 137 15.28 11.17 14.45
C GLN A 137 14.46 10.72 15.66
N ARG A 138 14.24 11.60 16.68
CA ARG A 138 13.39 11.29 17.83
C ARG A 138 11.94 11.03 17.42
N ILE A 139 11.37 11.84 16.50
CA ILE A 139 10.03 11.63 15.94
C ILE A 139 9.94 10.26 15.24
N SER A 140 10.99 9.88 14.51
CA SER A 140 11.08 8.56 13.86
C SER A 140 11.13 7.42 14.89
N GLN A 141 12.00 7.55 15.90
CA GLN A 141 12.16 6.55 16.97
C GLN A 141 10.90 6.40 17.82
N ALA A 142 10.17 7.49 18.05
CA ALA A 142 8.89 7.47 18.77
C ALA A 142 7.75 6.79 17.98
N GLY A 143 8.01 6.32 16.77
CA GLY A 143 7.04 5.55 16.00
C GLY A 143 5.87 6.38 15.46
N ILE A 144 6.05 7.69 15.20
CA ILE A 144 4.97 8.56 14.78
C ILE A 144 4.69 8.40 13.29
N ALA A 145 3.48 7.93 12.98
CA ALA A 145 2.86 7.97 11.67
C ALA A 145 1.76 9.03 11.62
N GLY A 146 1.35 9.45 10.44
CA GLY A 146 0.25 10.41 10.29
C GLY A 146 -1.07 9.82 10.80
N LEU A 147 -1.70 10.47 11.78
CA LEU A 147 -2.91 10.00 12.46
C LEU A 147 -4.21 10.41 11.77
N GLY A 148 -4.15 11.29 10.77
CA GLY A 148 -5.32 11.80 10.04
C GLY A 148 -5.73 10.98 8.81
N GLY A 149 -5.32 9.70 8.69
CA GLY A 149 -5.77 8.85 7.58
C GLY A 149 -4.74 7.84 7.10
N ALA A 150 -3.90 8.17 6.11
CA ALA A 150 -3.09 7.19 5.38
C ALA A 150 -1.90 6.58 6.14
N GLY A 151 -1.61 6.99 7.37
CA GLY A 151 -0.50 6.42 8.16
C GLY A 151 0.88 6.65 7.56
N PHE A 152 1.11 7.77 6.85
CA PHE A 152 2.41 8.05 6.24
C PHE A 152 3.46 8.34 7.33
N PRO A 153 4.71 7.83 7.23
CA PRO A 153 5.78 8.08 8.18
C PRO A 153 6.05 9.58 8.38
N THR A 154 5.81 10.10 9.58
CA THR A 154 5.89 11.55 9.86
C THR A 154 7.31 12.07 9.67
N ALA A 155 8.32 11.38 10.16
CA ALA A 155 9.72 11.77 9.99
C ALA A 155 10.15 11.87 8.52
N SER A 156 9.72 10.93 7.67
CA SER A 156 10.00 10.98 6.22
C SER A 156 9.32 12.18 5.55
N LYS A 157 8.12 12.54 5.99
CA LYS A 157 7.39 13.71 5.49
C LYS A 157 8.08 15.00 5.89
N LEU A 158 8.54 15.11 7.14
CA LEU A 158 9.26 16.27 7.66
C LEU A 158 10.61 16.44 6.94
N ALA A 159 11.39 15.37 6.80
CA ALA A 159 12.67 15.39 6.08
C ALA A 159 12.53 15.97 4.65
N GLY A 160 11.45 15.61 3.93
CA GLY A 160 11.15 16.17 2.61
C GLY A 160 10.72 17.64 2.61
N GLY A 161 10.38 18.20 3.76
CA GLY A 161 9.91 19.58 3.93
C GLY A 161 10.90 20.56 4.56
N LEU A 162 12.01 20.08 5.11
CA LEU A 162 12.94 20.91 5.91
C LEU A 162 13.46 22.16 5.18
N THR A 163 13.65 22.08 3.87
CA THR A 163 14.24 23.18 3.09
C THR A 163 13.24 23.94 2.23
N SER A 164 11.99 23.47 2.13
CA SER A 164 11.04 23.98 1.14
C SER A 164 9.72 24.49 1.74
N THR A 165 9.48 24.30 3.03
CA THR A 165 8.22 24.67 3.67
C THR A 165 8.14 26.14 3.98
N ARG A 166 7.24 26.86 3.29
CA ARG A 166 6.89 28.26 3.59
C ARG A 166 5.62 28.39 4.42
N THR A 167 4.68 27.48 4.23
CA THR A 167 3.42 27.46 4.95
C THR A 167 3.23 26.10 5.61
N LEU A 168 3.10 26.09 6.94
CA LEU A 168 2.67 24.91 7.69
C LEU A 168 1.14 24.96 7.85
N ILE A 169 0.46 23.90 7.47
CA ILE A 169 -0.98 23.76 7.69
C ILE A 169 -1.22 22.70 8.78
N LEU A 170 -1.95 23.10 9.83
CA LEU A 170 -2.56 22.16 10.75
C LEU A 170 -3.94 21.81 10.24
N ASN A 171 -4.13 20.54 9.94
CA ASN A 171 -5.43 20.00 9.55
C ASN A 171 -6.24 19.67 10.80
N ALA A 172 -7.16 20.58 11.14
CA ALA A 172 -8.15 20.48 12.19
C ALA A 172 -9.57 20.23 11.60
N ALA A 173 -9.66 20.02 10.29
CA ALA A 173 -10.90 19.70 9.58
C ALA A 173 -11.15 18.19 9.67
N GLU A 174 -12.02 17.80 10.58
CA GLU A 174 -12.47 16.43 10.81
C GLU A 174 -13.83 16.24 10.15
N CYS A 175 -13.83 16.22 8.78
CA CYS A 175 -15.03 16.32 7.95
C CYS A 175 -15.83 15.02 7.81
N GLU A 176 -15.26 13.87 8.15
CA GLU A 176 -15.97 12.59 8.09
C GLU A 176 -17.09 12.58 9.14
N PRO A 177 -18.33 12.19 8.79
CA PRO A 177 -19.43 12.09 9.76
C PRO A 177 -19.10 11.17 10.94
N TYR A 178 -19.73 11.41 12.07
CA TYR A 178 -19.58 10.70 13.33
C TYR A 178 -18.27 10.90 14.07
N ILE A 179 -17.15 11.17 13.39
CA ILE A 179 -15.82 11.23 14.01
C ILE A 179 -15.64 12.55 14.75
N THR A 180 -15.23 12.48 16.01
CA THR A 180 -15.01 13.63 16.91
C THR A 180 -13.70 13.50 17.73
N ALA A 181 -12.80 12.58 17.32
CA ALA A 181 -11.53 12.33 18.03
C ALA A 181 -10.61 13.56 18.03
N ASP A 182 -10.45 14.21 16.87
CA ASP A 182 -9.63 15.42 16.75
C ASP A 182 -10.33 16.63 17.37
N ASP A 183 -11.67 16.72 17.26
CA ASP A 183 -12.48 17.76 17.88
C ASP A 183 -12.30 17.75 19.41
N ARG A 184 -12.48 16.60 20.06
CA ARG A 184 -12.28 16.47 21.51
C ARG A 184 -10.83 16.70 21.94
N LEU A 185 -9.87 16.21 21.15
CA LEU A 185 -8.45 16.47 21.42
C LEU A 185 -8.15 17.97 21.38
N MET A 186 -8.69 18.72 20.42
CA MET A 186 -8.51 20.17 20.34
C MET A 186 -9.19 20.92 21.50
N GLN A 187 -10.35 20.45 21.96
CA GLN A 187 -11.05 21.06 23.10
C GLN A 187 -10.26 20.94 24.39
N GLU A 188 -9.63 19.79 24.64
CA GLU A 188 -8.99 19.49 25.94
C GLU A 188 -7.48 19.73 25.93
N HIS A 189 -6.81 19.65 24.74
CA HIS A 189 -5.36 19.69 24.62
C HIS A 189 -4.86 20.73 23.61
N ALA A 190 -5.58 21.86 23.46
CA ALA A 190 -5.20 22.93 22.52
C ALA A 190 -3.77 23.46 22.74
N MET A 191 -3.36 23.63 23.99
CA MET A 191 -2.01 24.13 24.33
C MET A 191 -0.93 23.15 23.92
N GLU A 192 -1.13 21.86 24.16
CA GLU A 192 -0.15 20.82 23.79
C GLU A 192 -0.04 20.67 22.26
N ILE A 193 -1.13 20.86 21.52
CA ILE A 193 -1.11 20.92 20.05
C ILE A 193 -0.28 22.11 19.59
N LEU A 194 -0.42 23.29 20.21
CA LEU A 194 0.41 24.44 19.87
C LEU A 194 1.89 24.23 20.22
N GLN A 195 2.19 23.60 21.35
CA GLN A 195 3.56 23.22 21.71
C GLN A 195 4.19 22.30 20.66
N GLY A 196 3.47 21.28 20.23
CA GLY A 196 3.90 20.40 19.12
C GLY A 196 4.08 21.16 17.80
N THR A 197 3.21 22.15 17.54
CA THR A 197 3.35 23.00 16.36
C THR A 197 4.60 23.86 16.43
N ARG A 198 4.99 24.37 17.60
CA ARG A 198 6.24 25.14 17.78
C ARG A 198 7.47 24.28 17.55
N ILE A 199 7.47 23.03 17.95
CA ILE A 199 8.56 22.10 17.57
C ILE A 199 8.68 22.03 16.05
N LEU A 200 7.56 21.88 15.33
CA LEU A 200 7.56 21.90 13.86
C LEU A 200 8.01 23.23 13.27
N CYS A 201 7.65 24.36 13.90
CA CYS A 201 8.14 25.70 13.48
C CYS A 201 9.65 25.82 13.65
N HIS A 202 10.20 25.30 14.75
CA HIS A 202 11.65 25.27 14.98
C HIS A 202 12.39 24.41 13.95
N MET A 203 11.78 23.29 13.51
CA MET A 203 12.38 22.41 12.49
C MET A 203 12.30 22.97 11.06
N LEU A 204 11.15 23.57 10.72
CA LEU A 204 10.77 23.87 9.33
C LEU A 204 10.93 25.34 8.97
N HIS A 205 11.03 26.24 9.96
CA HIS A 205 11.10 27.71 9.81
C HIS A 205 10.03 28.28 8.83
N PRO A 206 8.73 27.93 8.99
CA PRO A 206 7.71 28.42 8.09
C PRO A 206 7.46 29.91 8.29
N GLU A 207 7.09 30.61 7.20
CA GLU A 207 6.70 32.03 7.27
C GLU A 207 5.38 32.25 8.03
N ARG A 208 4.48 31.22 8.01
CA ARG A 208 3.19 31.24 8.69
C ARG A 208 2.67 29.84 8.97
N VAL A 209 1.81 29.76 9.97
CA VAL A 209 1.03 28.56 10.32
C VAL A 209 -0.45 28.84 10.10
N LEU A 210 -1.12 28.03 9.29
CA LEU A 210 -2.56 28.07 9.08
C LEU A 210 -3.21 26.88 9.77
N ILE A 211 -4.22 27.14 10.62
CA ILE A 211 -5.00 26.09 11.29
C ILE A 211 -6.37 26.10 10.63
N GLY A 212 -6.69 25.07 9.83
CA GLY A 212 -7.98 24.93 9.16
C GLY A 212 -8.94 24.08 10.01
N ILE A 213 -10.03 24.67 10.49
CA ILE A 213 -11.04 24.02 11.31
C ILE A 213 -12.45 24.31 10.75
N GLU A 214 -13.33 23.32 10.80
CA GLU A 214 -14.71 23.49 10.35
C GLU A 214 -15.56 24.26 11.34
N ASP A 215 -16.58 24.97 10.85
CA ASP A 215 -17.49 25.83 11.62
C ASP A 215 -18.42 25.05 12.57
N ASN A 216 -18.54 23.75 12.38
CA ASN A 216 -19.30 22.83 13.25
C ASN A 216 -18.60 22.42 14.57
N LYS A 217 -17.47 23.07 14.93
CA LYS A 217 -16.65 22.76 16.13
C LYS A 217 -16.45 24.02 17.01
N PRO A 218 -17.51 24.65 17.52
CA PRO A 218 -17.40 25.93 18.21
C PRO A 218 -16.54 25.88 19.48
N GLU A 219 -16.57 24.79 20.24
CA GLU A 219 -15.80 24.62 21.46
C GLU A 219 -14.29 24.47 21.15
N ALA A 220 -13.93 23.67 20.16
CA ALA A 220 -12.54 23.52 19.70
C ALA A 220 -12.00 24.83 19.10
N ILE A 221 -12.82 25.59 18.37
CA ILE A 221 -12.49 26.92 17.85
C ILE A 221 -12.20 27.88 19.02
N ALA A 222 -13.01 27.86 20.07
CA ALA A 222 -12.81 28.69 21.26
C ALA A 222 -11.52 28.30 22.01
N ALA A 223 -11.28 27.00 22.22
CA ALA A 223 -10.09 26.47 22.87
C ALA A 223 -8.81 26.85 22.12
N LEU A 224 -8.77 26.65 20.78
CA LEU A 224 -7.63 27.02 19.96
C LEU A 224 -7.38 28.53 19.94
N LYS A 225 -8.44 29.37 19.88
CA LYS A 225 -8.31 30.83 19.96
C LYS A 225 -7.71 31.25 21.31
N ALA A 226 -8.20 30.67 22.42
CA ALA A 226 -7.69 30.95 23.75
C ALA A 226 -6.21 30.54 23.86
N ALA A 227 -5.84 29.34 23.37
CA ALA A 227 -4.47 28.87 23.39
C ALA A 227 -3.55 29.75 22.53
N ILE A 228 -3.95 30.16 21.32
CA ILE A 228 -3.18 31.07 20.45
C ILE A 228 -2.98 32.43 21.13
N SER A 229 -4.01 32.94 21.84
CA SER A 229 -3.93 34.23 22.53
C SER A 229 -3.05 34.19 23.79
N ALA A 230 -2.96 33.05 24.47
CA ALA A 230 -2.09 32.86 25.64
C ALA A 230 -0.62 32.62 25.26
N GLU A 231 -0.35 32.32 24.00
CA GLU A 231 0.96 31.95 23.51
C GLU A 231 1.85 33.20 23.34
N ILE A 232 3.11 33.12 23.80
CA ILE A 232 4.09 34.17 23.61
C ILE A 232 4.55 34.17 22.14
N SER A 233 4.39 35.29 21.46
CA SER A 233 4.82 35.43 20.06
C SER A 233 6.35 35.37 19.95
N ASP A 234 6.87 34.36 19.28
CA ASP A 234 8.29 34.19 18.92
C ASP A 234 8.57 34.51 17.43
N GLY A 235 7.70 35.31 16.83
CA GLY A 235 7.84 35.75 15.44
C GLY A 235 7.05 34.90 14.41
N VAL A 236 6.61 33.70 14.73
CA VAL A 236 5.78 32.88 13.83
C VAL A 236 4.30 33.24 14.01
N ARG A 237 3.65 33.56 12.89
CA ARG A 237 2.23 33.93 12.88
C ARG A 237 1.33 32.71 12.79
N PHE A 238 0.48 32.50 13.81
CA PHE A 238 -0.59 31.53 13.83
C PHE A 238 -1.89 32.17 13.32
N GLU A 239 -2.53 31.55 12.33
CA GLU A 239 -3.80 32.00 11.77
C GLU A 239 -4.85 30.88 11.85
N LEU A 240 -5.85 31.05 12.73
CA LEU A 240 -6.98 30.13 12.77
C LEU A 240 -7.96 30.51 11.68
N ARG A 241 -8.26 29.57 10.79
CA ARG A 241 -9.17 29.73 9.65
C ARG A 241 -10.37 28.82 9.83
N VAL A 242 -11.51 29.41 10.15
CA VAL A 242 -12.79 28.68 10.21
C VAL A 242 -13.31 28.53 8.79
N ILE A 243 -13.54 27.29 8.38
CA ILE A 243 -14.00 26.92 7.04
C ILE A 243 -15.42 26.33 7.11
N PRO A 244 -16.23 26.47 6.06
CA PRO A 244 -17.54 25.83 5.99
C PRO A 244 -17.41 24.30 6.06
N THR A 245 -18.34 23.67 6.77
CA THR A 245 -18.46 22.20 6.79
C THR A 245 -18.91 21.69 5.44
N LYS A 246 -18.02 21.04 4.71
CA LYS A 246 -18.24 20.45 3.39
C LYS A 246 -17.33 19.22 3.23
N TYR A 247 -17.89 18.05 3.01
CA TYR A 247 -17.09 16.84 2.84
C TYR A 247 -16.54 16.73 1.39
N PRO A 248 -15.24 16.43 1.16
CA PRO A 248 -14.14 16.14 2.10
C PRO A 248 -13.16 17.34 2.24
N SER A 249 -13.53 18.39 2.95
CA SER A 249 -12.68 19.56 3.23
C SER A 249 -11.34 19.20 3.88
N GLY A 250 -11.31 18.14 4.72
CA GLY A 250 -10.11 17.60 5.38
C GLY A 250 -9.13 16.90 4.44
N GLY A 251 -9.46 16.68 3.18
CA GLY A 251 -8.54 16.15 2.19
C GLY A 251 -7.34 17.07 1.98
N ALA A 252 -6.12 16.52 1.90
CA ALA A 252 -4.90 17.33 1.88
C ALA A 252 -4.85 18.36 0.73
N LYS A 253 -5.28 17.98 -0.47
CA LYS A 253 -5.32 18.89 -1.63
C LYS A 253 -6.46 19.91 -1.50
N GLN A 254 -7.63 19.49 -1.00
CA GLN A 254 -8.80 20.32 -0.78
C GLN A 254 -8.51 21.39 0.27
N LEU A 255 -8.01 21.00 1.45
CA LEU A 255 -7.70 21.96 2.51
C LEU A 255 -6.58 22.91 2.12
N THR A 256 -5.58 22.45 1.36
CA THR A 256 -4.55 23.34 0.79
C THR A 256 -5.18 24.41 -0.11
N LYS A 257 -6.10 24.03 -1.01
CA LYS A 257 -6.84 24.99 -1.88
C LYS A 257 -7.69 25.94 -1.03
N ILE A 258 -8.44 25.42 -0.06
CA ILE A 258 -9.33 26.22 0.80
C ILE A 258 -8.56 27.32 1.55
N LEU A 259 -7.40 26.97 2.12
CA LEU A 259 -6.65 27.90 2.98
C LEU A 259 -5.70 28.81 2.23
N THR A 260 -5.19 28.38 1.07
CA THR A 260 -4.12 29.10 0.35
C THR A 260 -4.55 29.61 -1.02
N GLY A 261 -5.61 29.06 -1.60
CA GLY A 261 -6.01 29.29 -3.00
C GLY A 261 -5.12 28.61 -4.03
N LEU A 262 -4.12 27.84 -3.58
CA LEU A 262 -3.19 27.12 -4.45
C LEU A 262 -3.66 25.68 -4.68
N GLU A 263 -3.60 25.23 -5.92
CA GLU A 263 -3.86 23.83 -6.26
C GLU A 263 -2.55 23.05 -6.33
N VAL A 264 -2.57 21.85 -5.75
CA VAL A 264 -1.44 20.93 -5.85
C VAL A 264 -1.47 20.25 -7.22
N PRO A 265 -0.40 20.41 -8.06
CA PRO A 265 -0.38 19.82 -9.39
C PRO A 265 -0.56 18.30 -9.37
N LYS A 266 -1.05 17.76 -10.50
CA LYS A 266 -1.21 16.33 -10.70
C LYS A 266 0.13 15.59 -10.49
N GLY A 267 0.09 14.47 -9.78
CA GLY A 267 1.29 13.66 -9.49
C GLY A 267 2.25 14.27 -8.48
N HIS A 268 1.95 15.46 -7.94
CA HIS A 268 2.77 16.15 -6.95
C HIS A 268 2.12 16.14 -5.57
N HIS A 269 2.95 16.40 -4.55
CA HIS A 269 2.53 16.62 -3.16
C HIS A 269 2.51 18.11 -2.83
N SER A 270 1.82 18.51 -1.75
CA SER A 270 1.75 19.91 -1.29
C SER A 270 3.13 20.52 -1.00
N SER A 271 4.14 19.72 -0.67
CA SER A 271 5.52 20.16 -0.50
C SER A 271 6.12 20.81 -1.76
N SER A 272 5.70 20.38 -2.96
CA SER A 272 6.19 20.98 -4.22
C SER A 272 5.77 22.44 -4.42
N ILE A 273 4.75 22.89 -3.70
CA ILE A 273 4.27 24.28 -3.70
C ILE A 273 4.62 25.02 -2.39
N GLY A 274 5.54 24.47 -1.59
CA GLY A 274 6.00 25.07 -0.33
C GLY A 274 5.01 24.93 0.83
N VAL A 275 4.09 23.97 0.78
CA VAL A 275 3.09 23.72 1.82
C VAL A 275 3.32 22.34 2.44
N LEU A 276 3.47 22.32 3.78
CA LEU A 276 3.47 21.07 4.55
C LEU A 276 2.24 21.04 5.45
N MET A 277 1.54 19.90 5.47
CA MET A 277 0.33 19.73 6.27
C MET A 277 0.52 18.63 7.30
N GLN A 278 0.06 18.86 8.54
CA GLN A 278 0.01 17.85 9.61
C GLN A 278 -1.37 17.83 10.26
N ASN A 279 -1.84 16.66 10.65
CA ASN A 279 -3.06 16.50 11.43
C ASN A 279 -2.79 16.87 12.89
N VAL A 280 -3.79 17.39 13.60
CA VAL A 280 -3.67 17.86 15.00
C VAL A 280 -3.26 16.75 15.96
N GLY A 281 -3.79 15.52 15.81
CA GLY A 281 -3.38 14.36 16.62
C GLY A 281 -1.92 13.97 16.37
N THR A 282 -1.42 14.10 15.14
CA THR A 282 -0.01 13.86 14.83
C THR A 282 0.89 14.89 15.51
N VAL A 283 0.48 16.16 15.52
CA VAL A 283 1.23 17.25 16.16
C VAL A 283 1.25 17.08 17.68
N PHE A 284 0.13 16.67 18.27
CA PHE A 284 0.06 16.32 19.68
C PHE A 284 1.02 15.16 20.03
N ALA A 285 1.06 14.11 19.20
CA ALA A 285 2.00 13.00 19.38
C ALA A 285 3.47 13.45 19.28
N ILE A 286 3.79 14.42 18.41
CA ILE A 286 5.14 15.02 18.32
C ILE A 286 5.51 15.72 19.63
N LYS A 287 4.58 16.49 20.23
CA LYS A 287 4.81 17.12 21.55
C LYS A 287 5.12 16.06 22.61
N ARG A 288 4.31 15.01 22.71
CA ARG A 288 4.53 13.92 23.66
C ARG A 288 5.88 13.24 23.45
N ALA A 289 6.26 12.99 22.21
CA ALA A 289 7.53 12.33 21.89
C ALA A 289 8.76 13.18 22.28
N ILE A 290 8.72 14.49 22.00
CA ILE A 290 9.88 15.37 22.19
C ILE A 290 9.95 15.87 23.63
N ILE A 291 8.84 16.41 24.17
CA ILE A 291 8.82 17.04 25.49
C ILE A 291 8.66 15.99 26.61
N ASP A 292 7.72 15.05 26.45
CA ASP A 292 7.39 14.09 27.51
C ASP A 292 8.17 12.77 27.39
N GLY A 293 8.93 12.56 26.29
CA GLY A 293 9.68 11.33 26.04
C GLY A 293 8.77 10.11 25.82
N GLU A 294 7.55 10.31 25.32
CA GLU A 294 6.54 9.26 25.17
C GLU A 294 6.38 8.86 23.71
N PRO A 295 6.71 7.63 23.32
CA PRO A 295 6.43 7.13 21.97
C PRO A 295 4.93 7.00 21.71
N LEU A 296 4.56 6.89 20.44
CA LEU A 296 3.17 6.72 20.04
C LEU A 296 2.66 5.32 20.40
N ILE A 297 2.04 5.21 21.58
CA ILE A 297 1.45 3.98 22.12
C ILE A 297 -0.07 4.06 22.31
N GLU A 298 -0.66 5.23 22.16
CA GLU A 298 -2.09 5.45 22.29
C GLU A 298 -2.57 6.60 21.41
N ARG A 299 -3.86 6.64 21.18
CA ARG A 299 -4.52 7.74 20.48
C ARG A 299 -5.95 7.91 20.94
N VAL A 300 -6.57 9.06 20.63
CA VAL A 300 -8.00 9.26 20.82
C VAL A 300 -8.76 8.50 19.73
N VAL A 301 -9.81 7.78 20.15
CA VAL A 301 -10.71 7.01 19.29
C VAL A 301 -12.15 7.37 19.65
N THR A 302 -12.96 7.69 18.65
CA THR A 302 -14.39 7.92 18.78
C THR A 302 -15.14 6.60 18.87
N LEU A 303 -15.97 6.41 19.88
CA LEU A 303 -16.96 5.33 20.01
C LEU A 303 -18.32 5.94 19.75
N THR A 304 -19.06 5.52 18.74
CA THR A 304 -20.29 6.19 18.32
C THR A 304 -21.24 5.25 17.55
N GLY A 305 -22.41 5.77 17.22
CA GLY A 305 -23.52 5.02 16.59
C GLY A 305 -24.62 4.72 17.59
N GLU A 306 -25.85 4.64 17.13
CA GLU A 306 -27.04 4.41 17.98
C GLU A 306 -27.02 3.09 18.77
N ALA A 307 -26.19 2.13 18.33
CA ALA A 307 -26.02 0.88 19.08
C ALA A 307 -25.04 0.99 20.24
N MET A 308 -24.38 2.13 20.43
CA MET A 308 -23.55 2.41 21.61
C MET A 308 -24.38 3.07 22.69
N ALA A 309 -24.56 2.41 23.84
CA ALA A 309 -25.25 3.03 24.97
C ALA A 309 -24.40 4.10 25.69
N LYS A 310 -23.07 4.05 25.51
CA LYS A 310 -22.13 5.00 26.13
C LYS A 310 -21.15 5.53 25.06
N PRO A 311 -21.65 6.33 24.09
CA PRO A 311 -20.79 6.94 23.08
C PRO A 311 -19.84 7.97 23.69
N GLY A 312 -18.84 8.40 22.95
CA GLY A 312 -17.85 9.42 23.36
C GLY A 312 -16.46 9.10 22.82
N ASN A 313 -15.47 9.86 23.27
CA ASN A 313 -14.09 9.70 22.85
C ASN A 313 -13.23 9.12 23.96
N VAL A 314 -12.33 8.21 23.60
CA VAL A 314 -11.51 7.49 24.58
C VAL A 314 -10.04 7.49 24.18
N TRP A 315 -9.16 7.52 25.20
CA TRP A 315 -7.75 7.17 25.02
C TRP A 315 -7.63 5.66 24.88
N ALA A 316 -7.36 5.20 23.67
CA ALA A 316 -7.18 3.79 23.37
C ALA A 316 -5.70 3.47 23.13
N ARG A 317 -5.15 2.51 23.88
CA ARG A 317 -3.81 1.98 23.64
C ARG A 317 -3.76 1.23 22.32
N LEU A 318 -2.66 1.39 21.57
CA LEU A 318 -2.44 0.62 20.35
C LEU A 318 -2.34 -0.87 20.69
N GLY A 319 -3.00 -1.70 19.89
CA GLY A 319 -3.06 -3.13 20.16
C GLY A 319 -4.23 -3.58 21.05
N THR A 320 -5.01 -2.65 21.62
CA THR A 320 -6.26 -3.00 22.34
C THR A 320 -7.23 -3.72 21.40
N PRO A 321 -7.74 -4.91 21.73
CA PRO A 321 -8.80 -5.55 20.96
C PRO A 321 -10.04 -4.66 20.89
N ILE A 322 -10.65 -4.54 19.69
CA ILE A 322 -11.83 -3.69 19.50
C ILE A 322 -13.00 -4.19 20.36
N GLU A 323 -13.11 -5.48 20.59
CA GLU A 323 -14.12 -6.05 21.49
C GLU A 323 -14.09 -5.40 22.88
N HIS A 324 -12.89 -5.14 23.42
CA HIS A 324 -12.73 -4.45 24.72
C HIS A 324 -13.28 -3.00 24.65
N LEU A 325 -13.03 -2.27 23.57
CA LEU A 325 -13.62 -0.93 23.39
C LEU A 325 -15.13 -0.97 23.18
N MET A 326 -15.66 -2.02 22.55
CA MET A 326 -17.11 -2.21 22.39
C MET A 326 -17.79 -2.48 23.74
N GLN A 327 -17.13 -3.20 24.65
CA GLN A 327 -17.60 -3.38 26.03
C GLN A 327 -17.63 -2.06 26.80
N GLU A 328 -16.57 -1.24 26.70
CA GLU A 328 -16.50 0.09 27.29
C GLU A 328 -17.55 1.08 26.75
N GLY A 329 -17.84 1.00 25.45
CA GLY A 329 -18.92 1.73 24.77
C GLY A 329 -20.30 1.17 25.07
N GLN A 330 -20.40 0.02 25.79
CA GLN A 330 -21.65 -0.69 26.09
C GLN A 330 -22.45 -0.98 24.82
N LEU A 331 -21.80 -1.69 23.86
CA LEU A 331 -22.44 -2.10 22.62
C LEU A 331 -23.69 -2.92 22.89
N GLN A 332 -24.83 -2.40 22.43
CA GLN A 332 -26.12 -3.07 22.56
C GLN A 332 -26.28 -4.17 21.49
N PRO A 333 -27.07 -5.23 21.76
CA PRO A 333 -27.38 -6.24 20.79
C PRO A 333 -28.11 -5.62 19.57
N GLN A 334 -27.58 -5.85 18.39
CA GLN A 334 -28.19 -5.42 17.12
C GLN A 334 -28.70 -6.66 16.36
N GLY A 335 -29.90 -7.14 16.66
CA GLY A 335 -30.47 -8.29 15.99
C GLY A 335 -29.44 -9.44 15.75
N ASN A 336 -29.45 -10.05 14.56
CA ASN A 336 -28.53 -11.14 14.20
C ASN A 336 -27.16 -10.73 13.65
N LYS A 337 -26.90 -9.43 13.43
CA LYS A 337 -25.64 -8.94 12.85
C LYS A 337 -25.08 -7.78 13.67
N LYS A 338 -23.97 -8.04 14.37
CA LYS A 338 -23.16 -6.97 14.98
C LYS A 338 -22.31 -6.35 13.87
N MET A 339 -22.72 -5.20 13.36
CA MET A 339 -21.92 -4.42 12.40
C MET A 339 -21.13 -3.35 13.15
N VAL A 340 -19.82 -3.41 13.08
CA VAL A 340 -18.91 -2.36 13.57
C VAL A 340 -18.04 -1.91 12.42
N ILE A 341 -18.01 -0.61 12.17
CA ILE A 341 -17.23 0.04 11.11
C ILE A 341 -16.03 0.71 11.77
N MET A 342 -14.83 0.44 11.28
CA MET A 342 -13.65 1.24 11.60
C MET A 342 -13.56 2.45 10.68
N GLY A 343 -13.53 3.64 11.27
CA GLY A 343 -13.65 4.91 10.57
C GLY A 343 -15.10 5.37 10.46
N GLY A 344 -15.37 6.31 9.55
CA GLY A 344 -16.71 6.82 9.32
C GLY A 344 -17.47 6.07 8.22
N PRO A 345 -18.70 6.49 7.91
CA PRO A 345 -19.55 5.80 6.95
C PRO A 345 -19.09 5.94 5.49
N LEU A 346 -18.26 6.94 5.17
CA LEU A 346 -17.83 7.24 3.79
C LEU A 346 -16.48 6.60 3.43
N MET A 347 -15.50 6.66 4.33
CA MET A 347 -14.15 6.12 4.10
C MET A 347 -13.86 4.83 4.88
N GLY A 348 -14.63 4.53 5.91
CA GLY A 348 -14.45 3.36 6.76
C GLY A 348 -14.78 2.03 6.07
N PHE A 349 -14.66 0.97 6.84
CA PHE A 349 -15.00 -0.39 6.39
C PHE A 349 -15.52 -1.22 7.57
N THR A 350 -16.41 -2.16 7.28
CA THR A 350 -16.93 -3.10 8.27
C THR A 350 -15.82 -4.06 8.71
N LEU A 351 -15.66 -4.20 10.02
CA LEU A 351 -14.66 -5.09 10.60
C LEU A 351 -15.03 -6.56 10.37
N PRO A 352 -14.08 -7.41 9.98
CA PRO A 352 -14.31 -8.85 9.80
C PRO A 352 -14.51 -9.57 11.13
N SER A 353 -13.99 -9.01 12.23
CA SER A 353 -14.07 -9.55 13.59
C SER A 353 -13.86 -8.42 14.61
N LEU A 354 -14.42 -8.54 15.80
CA LEU A 354 -14.14 -7.63 16.91
C LEU A 354 -12.80 -7.95 17.62
N ASN A 355 -12.21 -9.10 17.34
CA ASN A 355 -10.90 -9.50 17.86
C ASN A 355 -9.74 -8.95 17.00
N VAL A 356 -9.92 -7.80 16.38
CA VAL A 356 -8.88 -7.06 15.70
C VAL A 356 -8.35 -5.94 16.58
N PRO A 357 -7.07 -5.57 16.51
CA PRO A 357 -6.49 -4.53 17.38
C PRO A 357 -6.78 -3.12 16.87
N VAL A 358 -6.79 -2.16 17.81
CA VAL A 358 -6.62 -0.74 17.53
C VAL A 358 -5.22 -0.51 16.95
N VAL A 359 -5.14 0.20 15.83
CA VAL A 359 -3.88 0.56 15.18
C VAL A 359 -3.72 2.08 15.08
N LYS A 360 -2.54 2.57 14.67
CA LYS A 360 -2.23 4.02 14.59
C LYS A 360 -3.25 4.83 13.81
N ILE A 361 -3.92 4.24 12.81
CA ILE A 361 -4.92 4.91 11.97
C ILE A 361 -6.37 4.74 12.45
N SER A 362 -6.62 3.97 13.52
CA SER A 362 -7.98 3.74 14.06
C SER A 362 -8.47 4.99 14.79
N ASN A 363 -9.30 5.81 14.17
CA ASN A 363 -9.81 7.07 14.73
C ASN A 363 -11.26 6.99 15.20
N CYS A 364 -12.03 6.00 14.76
CA CYS A 364 -13.44 5.85 15.08
C CYS A 364 -13.87 4.38 14.98
N LEU A 365 -14.77 4.00 15.88
CA LEU A 365 -15.51 2.74 15.85
C LEU A 365 -17.00 3.09 15.86
N LEU A 366 -17.62 2.93 14.70
CA LEU A 366 -19.02 3.24 14.49
C LEU A 366 -19.85 1.94 14.56
N ALA A 367 -20.77 1.85 15.51
CA ALA A 367 -21.73 0.77 15.65
C ALA A 367 -23.15 1.32 15.37
N PRO A 368 -23.57 1.37 14.10
CA PRO A 368 -24.85 1.92 13.74
C PRO A 368 -26.00 0.98 14.08
N SER A 369 -27.22 1.54 14.33
CA SER A 369 -28.45 0.77 14.30
C SER A 369 -28.88 0.47 12.85
N GLU A 370 -29.85 -0.44 12.70
CA GLU A 370 -30.43 -0.71 11.37
C GLU A 370 -31.18 0.51 10.80
N SER A 371 -31.73 1.37 11.66
CA SER A 371 -32.41 2.61 11.27
C SER A 371 -31.44 3.70 10.86
N GLU A 372 -30.20 3.68 11.38
CA GLU A 372 -29.22 4.74 11.20
C GLU A 372 -28.49 4.67 9.84
N LEU A 373 -28.06 3.48 9.42
CA LEU A 373 -27.36 3.29 8.12
C LEU A 373 -28.15 2.44 7.11
N GLY A 374 -29.22 1.78 7.55
CA GLY A 374 -30.01 0.90 6.70
C GLY A 374 -29.24 -0.36 6.26
N GLN A 375 -29.90 -1.19 5.45
CA GLN A 375 -29.22 -2.28 4.75
C GLN A 375 -28.79 -1.75 3.37
N PRO A 376 -27.54 -1.96 2.95
CA PRO A 376 -27.12 -1.61 1.60
C PRO A 376 -28.03 -2.33 0.60
N GLY A 377 -28.67 -1.56 -0.29
CA GLY A 377 -29.41 -2.15 -1.41
C GLY A 377 -28.47 -2.92 -2.35
N PRO A 378 -28.99 -3.83 -3.17
CA PRO A 378 -28.19 -4.51 -4.19
C PRO A 378 -27.63 -3.49 -5.19
N GLU A 379 -26.44 -3.78 -5.75
CA GLU A 379 -25.89 -3.01 -6.85
C GLU A 379 -26.76 -3.10 -8.07
N GLU A 380 -27.22 -1.97 -8.59
CA GLU A 380 -28.02 -1.86 -9.80
C GLU A 380 -27.20 -1.33 -10.99
N ALA A 381 -27.77 -1.40 -12.18
CA ALA A 381 -27.12 -0.88 -13.38
C ALA A 381 -26.99 0.64 -13.34
N CYS A 382 -25.83 1.16 -13.75
CA CYS A 382 -25.57 2.59 -13.84
C CYS A 382 -26.54 3.27 -14.82
N ILE A 383 -27.34 4.22 -14.33
CA ILE A 383 -28.30 5.01 -15.13
C ILE A 383 -27.68 6.26 -15.78
N ARG A 384 -26.38 6.51 -15.61
CA ARG A 384 -25.63 7.64 -16.19
C ARG A 384 -26.14 9.02 -15.79
N CYS A 385 -26.59 9.19 -14.55
CA CYS A 385 -27.12 10.44 -14.01
C CYS A 385 -26.06 11.53 -13.79
N SER A 386 -24.75 11.19 -13.80
CA SER A 386 -23.60 12.09 -13.60
C SER A 386 -23.41 12.63 -12.18
N LEU A 387 -24.27 12.37 -11.20
CA LEU A 387 -24.15 12.86 -9.82
C LEU A 387 -22.79 12.54 -9.19
N CYS A 388 -22.23 11.35 -9.50
CA CYS A 388 -20.91 10.94 -9.02
C CYS A 388 -19.77 11.81 -9.59
N ALA A 389 -19.89 12.37 -10.79
CA ALA A 389 -18.90 13.27 -11.38
C ALA A 389 -19.02 14.68 -10.78
N GLU A 390 -20.24 15.16 -10.54
CA GLU A 390 -20.51 16.46 -9.91
C GLU A 390 -20.00 16.50 -8.47
N SER A 391 -20.11 15.39 -7.72
CA SER A 391 -19.65 15.30 -6.34
C SER A 391 -18.14 15.02 -6.20
N CYS A 392 -17.42 14.71 -7.29
CA CYS A 392 -16.02 14.33 -7.21
C CYS A 392 -15.09 15.52 -6.91
N PRO A 393 -14.42 15.57 -5.73
CA PRO A 393 -13.53 16.69 -5.37
C PRO A 393 -12.21 16.70 -6.15
N ALA A 394 -11.93 15.67 -6.93
CA ALA A 394 -10.74 15.55 -7.78
C ALA A 394 -11.07 15.76 -9.28
N GLY A 395 -12.33 16.12 -9.62
CA GLY A 395 -12.75 16.37 -11.00
C GLY A 395 -12.65 15.15 -11.91
N LEU A 396 -12.79 13.95 -11.35
CA LEU A 396 -12.73 12.69 -12.10
C LEU A 396 -14.09 12.35 -12.72
N LEU A 397 -14.10 11.33 -13.57
CA LEU A 397 -15.31 10.74 -14.15
C LEU A 397 -15.56 9.34 -13.53
N PRO A 398 -16.17 9.25 -12.34
CA PRO A 398 -16.31 7.98 -11.63
C PRO A 398 -17.05 6.91 -12.42
N GLN A 399 -18.10 7.26 -13.19
CA GLN A 399 -18.82 6.29 -14.01
C GLN A 399 -17.93 5.66 -15.09
N GLN A 400 -16.96 6.39 -15.64
CA GLN A 400 -16.02 5.82 -16.63
C GLN A 400 -14.97 4.94 -15.95
N LEU A 401 -14.43 5.42 -14.84
CA LEU A 401 -13.49 4.62 -14.02
C LEU A 401 -14.12 3.30 -13.57
N TYR A 402 -15.40 3.32 -13.17
CA TYR A 402 -16.15 2.11 -12.83
C TYR A 402 -16.16 1.09 -13.97
N TRP A 403 -16.47 1.52 -15.20
CA TRP A 403 -16.48 0.62 -16.34
C TRP A 403 -15.11 0.07 -16.69
N PHE A 404 -14.06 0.88 -16.55
CA PHE A 404 -12.68 0.42 -16.78
C PHE A 404 -12.24 -0.57 -15.70
N SER A 405 -12.53 -0.32 -14.43
CA SER A 405 -12.23 -1.23 -13.34
C SER A 405 -13.00 -2.55 -13.46
N LYS A 406 -14.30 -2.50 -13.80
CA LYS A 406 -15.13 -3.69 -13.99
C LYS A 406 -14.71 -4.51 -15.21
N GLY A 407 -14.12 -3.89 -16.22
CA GLY A 407 -13.60 -4.51 -17.44
C GLY A 407 -12.11 -4.85 -17.39
N GLU A 408 -11.44 -4.67 -16.25
CA GLU A 408 -9.98 -4.89 -16.08
C GLU A 408 -9.13 -4.13 -17.10
N GLU A 409 -9.64 -2.93 -17.53
CA GLU A 409 -8.97 -2.10 -18.53
C GLU A 409 -7.97 -1.15 -17.86
N HIS A 410 -6.94 -1.71 -17.21
CA HIS A 410 -5.95 -1.03 -16.37
C HIS A 410 -5.32 0.22 -17.01
N GLU A 411 -4.92 0.13 -18.28
CA GLU A 411 -4.31 1.26 -19.00
C GLU A 411 -5.29 2.42 -19.23
N LYS A 412 -6.58 2.14 -19.46
CA LYS A 412 -7.59 3.18 -19.58
C LYS A 412 -7.88 3.81 -18.23
N ALA A 413 -7.97 3.01 -17.16
CA ALA A 413 -8.12 3.51 -15.81
C ALA A 413 -6.96 4.47 -15.42
N ARG A 414 -5.72 4.13 -15.77
CA ARG A 414 -4.54 5.02 -15.59
C ARG A 414 -4.67 6.32 -16.38
N LYS A 415 -5.03 6.26 -17.66
CA LYS A 415 -5.18 7.43 -18.54
C LYS A 415 -6.30 8.37 -18.06
N HIS A 416 -7.33 7.81 -17.41
CA HIS A 416 -8.41 8.56 -16.79
C HIS A 416 -8.14 8.96 -15.32
N ASN A 417 -6.86 8.96 -14.92
CA ASN A 417 -6.39 9.50 -13.66
C ASN A 417 -6.92 8.77 -12.41
N LEU A 418 -7.12 7.45 -12.48
CA LEU A 418 -7.57 6.65 -11.33
C LEU A 418 -6.76 6.94 -10.05
N PHE A 419 -5.44 7.16 -10.17
CA PHE A 419 -4.57 7.43 -9.03
C PHE A 419 -4.74 8.83 -8.39
N ASP A 420 -5.46 9.75 -9.03
CA ASP A 420 -5.86 11.02 -8.40
C ASP A 420 -7.13 10.88 -7.54
N CYS A 421 -7.81 9.74 -7.61
CA CYS A 421 -8.92 9.41 -6.71
C CYS A 421 -8.41 9.30 -5.27
N ILE A 422 -8.99 10.11 -4.37
CA ILE A 422 -8.66 10.13 -2.94
C ILE A 422 -9.50 9.14 -2.10
N GLU A 423 -10.33 8.32 -2.75
CA GLU A 423 -11.17 7.27 -2.15
C GLU A 423 -12.14 7.80 -1.07
N CYS A 424 -12.57 9.03 -1.20
CA CYS A 424 -13.41 9.72 -0.21
C CYS A 424 -14.85 9.20 -0.11
N GLY A 425 -15.34 8.39 -1.03
CA GLY A 425 -16.70 7.84 -0.95
C GLY A 425 -17.81 8.76 -1.46
N ALA A 426 -17.57 10.06 -1.71
CA ALA A 426 -18.61 11.01 -2.13
C ALA A 426 -19.40 10.54 -3.37
N CYS A 427 -18.71 9.97 -4.35
CA CYS A 427 -19.35 9.44 -5.57
C CYS A 427 -20.23 8.21 -5.31
N ALA A 428 -19.86 7.34 -4.36
CA ALA A 428 -20.67 6.19 -3.96
C ALA A 428 -21.89 6.63 -3.15
N TYR A 429 -21.73 7.61 -2.27
CA TYR A 429 -22.79 8.17 -1.45
C TYR A 429 -23.95 8.75 -2.28
N VAL A 430 -23.65 9.46 -3.37
CA VAL A 430 -24.67 10.06 -4.24
C VAL A 430 -25.20 9.12 -5.32
N CYS A 431 -24.71 7.87 -5.38
CA CYS A 431 -25.11 6.94 -6.44
C CYS A 431 -26.49 6.33 -6.20
N PRO A 432 -27.52 6.64 -7.03
CA PRO A 432 -28.85 6.08 -6.85
C PRO A 432 -28.93 4.59 -7.17
N SER A 433 -27.92 4.03 -7.86
CA SER A 433 -27.82 2.61 -8.21
C SER A 433 -27.01 1.79 -7.20
N ASN A 434 -26.70 2.34 -6.03
CA ASN A 434 -25.95 1.68 -4.94
C ASN A 434 -24.62 1.03 -5.38
N ILE A 435 -23.97 1.60 -6.42
CA ILE A 435 -22.69 1.06 -6.94
C ILE A 435 -21.58 1.39 -5.95
N PRO A 436 -20.84 0.39 -5.42
CA PRO A 436 -19.74 0.61 -4.48
C PRO A 436 -18.47 1.09 -5.21
N LEU A 437 -18.55 2.26 -5.85
CA LEU A 437 -17.55 2.81 -6.76
C LEU A 437 -16.12 2.80 -6.17
N VAL A 438 -15.99 3.17 -4.89
CA VAL A 438 -14.68 3.23 -4.24
C VAL A 438 -14.05 1.85 -4.08
N GLN A 439 -14.85 0.80 -3.86
CA GLN A 439 -14.33 -0.56 -3.75
C GLN A 439 -13.74 -1.03 -5.08
N TYR A 440 -14.40 -0.76 -6.19
CA TYR A 440 -13.86 -1.01 -7.53
C TYR A 440 -12.54 -0.29 -7.75
N TYR A 441 -12.43 0.99 -7.33
CA TYR A 441 -11.18 1.75 -7.52
C TYR A 441 -10.06 1.28 -6.60
N ARG A 442 -10.35 0.86 -5.38
CA ARG A 442 -9.36 0.27 -4.46
C ARG A 442 -8.81 -1.03 -5.02
N GLN A 443 -9.69 -1.91 -5.53
CA GLN A 443 -9.30 -3.15 -6.17
C GLN A 443 -8.43 -2.87 -7.40
N GLU A 444 -8.90 -2.06 -8.33
CA GLU A 444 -8.19 -1.70 -9.56
C GLU A 444 -6.81 -1.10 -9.28
N LYS A 445 -6.70 -0.18 -8.30
CA LYS A 445 -5.40 0.36 -7.87
C LYS A 445 -4.48 -0.70 -7.29
N ALA A 446 -5.02 -1.67 -6.55
CA ALA A 446 -4.23 -2.75 -5.97
C ALA A 446 -3.70 -3.69 -7.07
N GLU A 447 -4.52 -4.06 -8.02
CA GLU A 447 -4.15 -4.90 -9.18
C GLU A 447 -3.08 -4.21 -10.05
N ILE A 448 -3.30 -2.94 -10.39
CA ILE A 448 -2.32 -2.13 -11.14
C ILE A 448 -0.97 -2.07 -10.40
N ARG A 449 -0.96 -1.84 -9.08
CA ARG A 449 0.27 -1.83 -8.28
C ARG A 449 0.94 -3.20 -8.22
N ALA A 450 0.17 -4.27 -8.17
CA ALA A 450 0.71 -5.64 -8.21
C ALA A 450 1.41 -5.92 -9.54
N ILE A 451 0.79 -5.58 -10.66
CA ILE A 451 1.36 -5.69 -12.01
C ILE A 451 2.64 -4.86 -12.14
N ASP A 452 2.63 -3.60 -11.66
CA ASP A 452 3.81 -2.73 -11.69
C ASP A 452 4.97 -3.31 -10.88
N ASN A 453 4.68 -3.81 -9.66
CA ASN A 453 5.68 -4.42 -8.80
C ASN A 453 6.26 -5.70 -9.42
N GLU A 454 5.42 -6.53 -10.04
CA GLU A 454 5.87 -7.74 -10.72
C GLU A 454 6.76 -7.39 -11.92
N THR A 455 6.34 -6.42 -12.73
CA THR A 455 7.11 -5.92 -13.88
C THR A 455 8.46 -5.34 -13.43
N ALA A 456 8.48 -4.54 -12.38
CA ALA A 456 9.71 -3.99 -11.81
C ALA A 456 10.66 -5.10 -11.32
N ARG A 457 10.13 -6.09 -10.58
CA ARG A 457 10.91 -7.25 -10.12
C ARG A 457 11.47 -8.09 -11.27
N ALA A 458 10.65 -8.33 -12.30
CA ALA A 458 11.08 -9.06 -13.50
C ALA A 458 12.19 -8.30 -14.24
N THR A 459 12.05 -6.99 -14.40
CA THR A 459 13.05 -6.13 -15.04
C THR A 459 14.36 -6.11 -14.26
N GLU A 460 14.29 -5.99 -12.93
CA GLU A 460 15.47 -6.02 -12.07
C GLU A 460 16.16 -7.41 -12.09
N ALA A 461 15.38 -8.49 -12.05
CA ALA A 461 15.91 -9.85 -12.15
C ALA A 461 16.61 -10.08 -13.51
N LYS A 462 16.02 -9.57 -14.61
CA LYS A 462 16.63 -9.61 -15.94
C LYS A 462 17.95 -8.83 -15.98
N ALA A 463 17.97 -7.61 -15.47
CA ALA A 463 19.17 -6.78 -15.41
C ALA A 463 20.29 -7.42 -14.57
N ARG A 464 19.94 -8.02 -13.42
CA ARG A 464 20.90 -8.78 -12.58
C ARG A 464 21.46 -10.01 -13.31
N PHE A 465 20.61 -10.70 -14.06
CA PHE A 465 21.02 -11.87 -14.84
C PHE A 465 21.96 -11.47 -15.99
N GLU A 466 21.63 -10.43 -16.75
CA GLU A 466 22.48 -9.90 -17.82
C GLU A 466 23.83 -9.39 -17.32
N ALA A 467 23.84 -8.67 -16.19
CA ALA A 467 25.07 -8.23 -15.53
C ALA A 467 25.95 -9.41 -15.09
N LYS A 468 25.33 -10.48 -14.55
CA LYS A 468 26.04 -11.71 -14.17
C LYS A 468 26.62 -12.41 -15.39
N GLN A 469 25.88 -12.54 -16.49
CA GLN A 469 26.38 -13.13 -17.74
C GLN A 469 27.55 -12.33 -18.30
N ALA A 470 27.42 -11.01 -18.42
CA ALA A 470 28.49 -10.14 -18.92
C ALA A 470 29.76 -10.19 -18.05
N ARG A 471 29.59 -10.38 -16.72
CA ARG A 471 30.75 -10.61 -15.84
C ARG A 471 31.43 -11.96 -16.10
N MET A 472 30.66 -13.04 -16.21
CA MET A 472 31.18 -14.37 -16.47
C MET A 472 31.88 -14.45 -17.83
N GLU A 473 31.35 -13.75 -18.84
CA GLU A 473 31.94 -13.67 -20.18
C GLU A 473 33.27 -12.91 -20.16
N ARG A 474 33.33 -11.76 -19.46
CA ARG A 474 34.59 -11.02 -19.24
C ARG A 474 35.62 -11.84 -18.50
N GLU A 475 35.24 -12.60 -17.45
CA GLU A 475 36.11 -13.47 -16.70
C GLU A 475 36.65 -14.65 -17.58
N LYS A 476 35.78 -15.16 -18.49
CA LYS A 476 36.16 -16.20 -19.44
C LYS A 476 37.18 -15.68 -20.46
N LEU A 477 36.91 -14.53 -21.08
CA LEU A 477 37.84 -13.88 -22.02
C LEU A 477 39.19 -13.56 -21.35
N ALA A 478 39.16 -12.99 -20.14
CA ALA A 478 40.40 -12.70 -19.40
C ALA A 478 41.20 -13.95 -19.06
N ARG A 479 40.53 -15.09 -18.88
CA ARG A 479 41.18 -16.40 -18.65
C ARG A 479 41.79 -16.93 -19.95
N GLU A 480 41.06 -16.83 -21.06
CA GLU A 480 41.55 -17.22 -22.39
C GLU A 480 42.76 -16.37 -22.81
N GLU A 481 42.73 -15.06 -22.61
CA GLU A 481 43.87 -14.18 -22.86
C GLU A 481 45.08 -14.51 -21.99
N LYS A 482 44.88 -14.85 -20.70
CA LYS A 482 45.98 -15.32 -19.84
C LYS A 482 46.60 -16.64 -20.33
N HIS A 483 45.76 -17.58 -20.79
CA HIS A 483 46.23 -18.83 -21.36
C HIS A 483 46.98 -18.62 -22.67
N GLN A 484 46.50 -17.72 -23.56
CA GLN A 484 47.20 -17.39 -24.80
C GLN A 484 48.55 -16.71 -24.51
N LYS A 485 48.59 -15.74 -23.59
CA LYS A 485 49.85 -15.08 -23.20
C LYS A 485 50.85 -16.05 -22.54
N ALA A 486 50.38 -17.06 -21.79
CA ALA A 486 51.22 -18.10 -21.23
C ALA A 486 51.76 -19.06 -22.31
N ALA A 487 50.91 -19.42 -23.29
CA ALA A 487 51.31 -20.28 -24.42
C ALA A 487 52.35 -19.58 -25.32
N VAL A 488 52.17 -18.27 -25.61
CA VAL A 488 53.16 -17.49 -26.38
C VAL A 488 54.50 -17.39 -25.64
N LYS A 489 54.49 -17.19 -24.32
CA LYS A 489 55.73 -17.17 -23.52
C LYS A 489 56.45 -18.53 -23.51
N LEU A 490 55.74 -19.67 -23.60
CA LEU A 490 56.36 -20.98 -23.71
C LEU A 490 56.99 -21.23 -25.09
N SER A 491 56.44 -20.59 -26.17
CA SER A 491 56.98 -20.75 -27.52
C SER A 491 58.13 -19.78 -27.82
N GLU A 492 58.39 -18.76 -27.03
CA GLU A 492 59.47 -17.77 -27.19
C GLU A 492 60.75 -18.10 -26.38
N THR A 493 60.78 -19.22 -25.63
CA THR A 493 62.00 -19.64 -24.94
C THR A 493 62.90 -20.39 -25.96
N PRO A 494 64.08 -19.86 -26.36
CA PRO A 494 64.97 -20.57 -27.25
C PRO A 494 65.53 -21.82 -26.57
N ALA A 495 65.49 -22.94 -27.24
CA ALA A 495 66.16 -24.16 -26.83
C ALA A 495 67.67 -23.89 -26.73
N ALA A 496 68.20 -23.77 -25.51
CA ALA A 496 69.63 -23.79 -25.28
C ALA A 496 70.07 -25.23 -25.37
N GLU A 497 70.87 -25.55 -26.39
CA GLU A 497 71.63 -26.79 -26.53
C GLU A 497 72.58 -26.94 -25.32
N ALA A 498 72.49 -28.03 -24.60
CA ALA A 498 73.46 -28.44 -23.62
C ALA A 498 74.11 -29.78 -24.06
N PRO A 499 75.46 -29.95 -23.91
CA PRO A 499 76.17 -31.08 -24.43
C PRO A 499 75.94 -32.35 -23.58
N VAL A 500 75.96 -33.45 -24.30
CA VAL A 500 75.84 -34.83 -23.81
C VAL A 500 77.07 -35.20 -23.03
N GLU A 501 76.96 -35.55 -21.76
CA GLU A 501 77.92 -36.45 -21.03
C GLU A 501 77.17 -37.63 -20.40
N GLU A 502 77.66 -38.81 -20.71
CA GLU A 502 77.18 -40.13 -20.26
C GLU A 502 77.62 -40.50 -18.83
N LYS A 503 76.69 -41.19 -18.18
CA LYS A 503 76.78 -42.26 -17.12
C LYS A 503 76.46 -41.92 -15.69
N PRO A 504 75.98 -42.83 -14.87
CA PRO A 504 75.12 -44.03 -15.09
C PRO A 504 73.91 -44.08 -14.14
N VAL A 505 73.02 -44.97 -14.47
CA VAL A 505 71.79 -45.42 -13.80
C VAL A 505 71.88 -45.56 -12.28
N ALA A 506 70.99 -44.94 -11.52
CA ALA A 506 70.42 -45.44 -10.29
C ALA A 506 68.98 -44.96 -10.18
N ASP A 507 68.08 -45.90 -10.04
CA ASP A 507 66.62 -45.85 -9.94
C ASP A 507 66.16 -45.08 -8.70
N THR A 508 65.35 -44.04 -8.90
CA THR A 508 64.20 -43.68 -8.09
C THR A 508 63.50 -42.48 -8.70
N PRO A 509 62.14 -42.42 -8.94
CA PRO A 509 61.46 -41.28 -9.51
C PRO A 509 61.23 -40.21 -8.43
N GLU A 510 61.88 -39.07 -8.57
CA GLU A 510 61.60 -37.87 -7.79
C GLU A 510 60.22 -37.33 -8.18
N VAL A 511 59.27 -37.49 -7.28
CA VAL A 511 57.93 -36.90 -7.39
C VAL A 511 58.07 -35.44 -7.16
N ASP A 512 57.61 -34.61 -8.16
CA ASP A 512 57.53 -33.15 -8.10
C ASP A 512 56.92 -32.71 -6.75
N PRO A 513 57.62 -31.89 -5.93
CA PRO A 513 57.15 -31.44 -4.62
C PRO A 513 55.78 -30.77 -4.68
N ARG A 514 55.38 -30.21 -5.83
CA ARG A 514 54.05 -29.60 -6.00
C ARG A 514 52.93 -30.64 -6.18
N GLN A 515 53.23 -31.78 -6.83
CA GLN A 515 52.28 -32.90 -6.93
C GLN A 515 52.12 -33.61 -5.60
N ALA A 516 53.21 -33.77 -4.84
CA ALA A 516 53.17 -34.31 -3.49
C ALA A 516 52.38 -33.41 -2.52
N ALA A 517 52.56 -32.10 -2.60
CA ALA A 517 51.80 -31.14 -1.80
C ALA A 517 50.30 -31.14 -2.14
N LEU A 518 49.96 -31.24 -3.42
CA LEU A 518 48.55 -31.32 -3.87
C LEU A 518 47.90 -32.64 -3.44
N ALA A 519 48.61 -33.75 -3.57
CA ALA A 519 48.14 -35.06 -3.11
C ALA A 519 47.94 -35.10 -1.59
N ALA A 520 48.84 -34.46 -0.83
CA ALA A 520 48.73 -34.32 0.63
C ALA A 520 47.55 -33.44 1.04
N ALA A 521 47.29 -32.36 0.30
CA ALA A 521 46.12 -31.51 0.54
C ALA A 521 44.78 -32.22 0.27
N ILE A 522 44.70 -33.00 -0.81
CA ILE A 522 43.53 -33.82 -1.15
C ILE A 522 43.35 -34.96 -0.11
N ALA A 523 44.42 -35.57 0.35
CA ALA A 523 44.37 -36.59 1.40
C ALA A 523 43.87 -36.01 2.74
N ARG A 524 44.35 -34.83 3.14
CA ARG A 524 43.86 -34.11 4.34
C ARG A 524 42.37 -33.72 4.23
N ALA A 525 41.91 -33.29 3.07
CA ALA A 525 40.50 -32.97 2.84
C ALA A 525 39.62 -34.24 2.91
N LYS A 526 40.07 -35.35 2.35
CA LYS A 526 39.37 -36.65 2.47
C LYS A 526 39.38 -37.20 3.92
N ALA A 527 40.49 -37.07 4.64
CA ALA A 527 40.58 -37.49 6.05
C ALA A 527 39.67 -36.65 6.95
N LYS A 528 39.61 -35.32 6.72
CA LYS A 528 38.69 -34.42 7.44
C LYS A 528 37.22 -34.74 7.18
N LYS A 529 36.87 -35.19 5.97
CA LYS A 529 35.52 -35.64 5.63
C LYS A 529 35.17 -37.01 6.20
N ALA A 530 36.15 -37.89 6.36
CA ALA A 530 36.00 -39.20 7.02
C ALA A 530 35.90 -39.07 8.56
N ALA A 531 36.71 -38.17 9.16
CA ALA A 531 36.65 -37.90 10.61
C ALA A 531 35.30 -37.25 11.04
N ALA A 532 34.69 -36.48 10.16
CA ALA A 532 33.36 -35.89 10.42
C ALA A 532 32.20 -36.91 10.32
N GLN A 533 32.49 -38.18 9.97
CA GLN A 533 31.49 -39.25 9.89
C GLN A 533 31.65 -40.32 10.98
N GLN A 534 32.63 -40.21 11.91
CA GLN A 534 32.94 -41.24 12.91
C GLN A 534 32.77 -40.89 14.38
N ASP A 535 32.22 -39.70 14.72
CA ASP A 535 31.90 -39.38 16.12
C ASP A 535 30.39 -39.43 16.38
N ILE A 536 29.88 -40.65 16.66
CA ILE A 536 28.65 -40.87 17.43
C ILE A 536 28.95 -41.95 18.46
N PRO A 537 29.08 -41.65 19.74
CA PRO A 537 29.04 -42.68 20.78
C PRO A 537 27.58 -42.99 21.14
N VAL A 538 27.28 -44.28 21.14
CA VAL A 538 26.03 -44.86 21.62
C VAL A 538 26.05 -44.88 23.16
N ALA A 539 25.06 -44.22 23.80
CA ALA A 539 24.62 -44.58 25.15
C ALA A 539 23.11 -44.17 25.28
N SER A 540 22.35 -45.18 25.65
CA SER A 540 20.91 -45.25 26.00
C SER A 540 20.53 -44.36 27.20
N GLU A 541 19.40 -43.71 27.24
CA GLU A 541 18.01 -44.01 27.49
C GLU A 541 17.15 -42.74 27.60
N PRO A 542 15.79 -42.77 27.66
CA PRO A 542 14.93 -41.95 26.84
C PRO A 542 14.14 -40.85 27.58
N VAL A 543 13.84 -39.73 26.97
CA VAL A 543 12.71 -38.84 27.29
C VAL A 543 12.41 -37.93 26.08
N PRO A 544 11.20 -37.37 25.90
CA PRO A 544 10.43 -37.49 24.66
C PRO A 544 10.53 -36.34 23.66
N GLU A 545 10.16 -36.68 22.49
CA GLU A 545 9.90 -35.96 21.25
C GLU A 545 9.26 -34.56 21.42
N THR A 546 9.86 -33.54 20.80
CA THR A 546 9.16 -32.53 20.06
C THR A 546 9.98 -32.09 18.84
N ALA A 547 9.32 -32.01 17.73
CA ALA A 547 9.68 -32.05 16.33
C ALA A 547 10.39 -30.81 15.75
N PRO A 548 10.52 -30.66 14.40
CA PRO A 548 11.77 -30.78 13.64
C PRO A 548 12.13 -29.52 12.83
N PRO A 549 13.20 -29.46 12.09
CA PRO A 549 13.37 -28.56 10.96
C PRO A 549 13.29 -29.33 9.64
N ALA A 550 12.12 -29.32 9.01
CA ALA A 550 11.83 -30.04 7.77
C ALA A 550 11.78 -29.18 6.49
N GLU A 551 12.19 -27.91 6.50
CA GLU A 551 12.01 -27.04 5.32
C GLU A 551 13.13 -27.10 4.28
N GLU A 552 14.36 -27.42 4.66
CA GLU A 552 15.49 -27.40 3.71
C GLU A 552 15.56 -28.64 2.84
N ASP A 553 15.19 -29.78 3.38
CA ASP A 553 15.16 -31.04 2.62
C ASP A 553 13.92 -31.17 1.73
N ALA A 554 12.79 -30.60 2.12
CA ALA A 554 11.60 -30.50 1.27
C ALA A 554 11.87 -29.59 0.05
N ARG A 555 12.64 -28.53 0.21
CA ARG A 555 13.05 -27.64 -0.89
C ARG A 555 14.02 -28.33 -1.86
N LYS A 556 14.97 -29.11 -1.36
CA LYS A 556 15.89 -29.91 -2.20
C LYS A 556 15.16 -31.01 -2.95
N ALA A 557 14.19 -31.68 -2.31
CA ALA A 557 13.35 -32.68 -2.95
C ALA A 557 12.43 -32.09 -4.04
N ALA A 558 11.85 -30.91 -3.80
CA ALA A 558 11.02 -30.21 -4.79
C ALA A 558 11.81 -29.78 -6.03
N VAL A 559 13.04 -29.29 -5.86
CA VAL A 559 13.93 -28.92 -6.97
C VAL A 559 14.37 -30.17 -7.75
N ALA A 560 14.69 -31.29 -7.09
CA ALA A 560 15.02 -32.54 -7.73
C ALA A 560 13.83 -33.11 -8.54
N ALA A 561 12.62 -33.02 -8.01
CA ALA A 561 11.39 -33.43 -8.71
C ALA A 561 11.08 -32.53 -9.94
N ALA A 562 11.34 -31.24 -9.84
CA ALA A 562 11.18 -30.32 -10.98
C ALA A 562 12.19 -30.62 -12.10
N ILE A 563 13.44 -30.89 -11.77
CA ILE A 563 14.48 -31.28 -12.73
C ILE A 563 14.14 -32.65 -13.38
N ALA A 564 13.61 -33.60 -12.62
CA ALA A 564 13.17 -34.89 -13.15
C ALA A 564 11.99 -34.75 -14.12
N ARG A 565 11.01 -33.86 -13.82
CA ARG A 565 9.90 -33.56 -14.74
C ARG A 565 10.33 -32.90 -16.03
N VAL A 566 11.31 -32.03 -16.01
CA VAL A 566 11.88 -31.39 -17.21
C VAL A 566 12.64 -32.41 -18.05
N LYS A 567 13.38 -33.34 -17.44
CA LYS A 567 14.08 -34.43 -18.13
C LYS A 567 13.10 -35.45 -18.75
N ALA A 568 12.01 -35.79 -18.04
CA ALA A 568 10.96 -36.67 -18.56
C ALA A 568 10.19 -36.06 -19.75
N LYS A 569 9.96 -34.74 -19.73
CA LYS A 569 9.33 -34.03 -20.86
C LYS A 569 10.21 -33.94 -22.11
N LYS A 570 11.51 -34.14 -21.98
CA LYS A 570 12.48 -34.14 -23.09
C LYS A 570 12.76 -35.52 -23.70
N ALA A 571 12.26 -36.63 -23.06
CA ALA A 571 12.59 -38.01 -23.42
C ALA A 571 11.39 -38.89 -23.82
N GLY A 572 10.18 -38.34 -23.95
CA GLY A 572 9.04 -39.22 -24.11
C GLY A 572 8.01 -38.83 -25.15
N ASN A 573 8.24 -39.26 -26.37
CA ASN A 573 7.13 -39.56 -27.27
C ASN A 573 7.33 -41.01 -27.75
N THR A 574 6.70 -41.98 -27.06
CA THR A 574 6.22 -43.26 -27.62
C THR A 574 5.41 -43.97 -26.53
N GLY A 575 4.22 -44.42 -26.92
CA GLY A 575 3.22 -45.05 -26.04
C GLY A 575 3.53 -46.49 -25.63
N VAL A 576 2.80 -46.97 -24.69
CA VAL A 576 2.02 -48.25 -24.67
C VAL A 576 1.31 -48.41 -23.32
N VAL A 577 0.10 -48.87 -23.38
CA VAL A 577 -0.90 -49.26 -22.36
C VAL A 577 -0.45 -50.54 -21.61
N VAL A 578 -0.75 -50.72 -20.34
CA VAL A 578 -1.34 -51.91 -19.72
C VAL A 578 -1.80 -51.68 -18.25
N GLU A 579 -2.88 -52.36 -17.91
CA GLU A 579 -3.81 -52.36 -16.79
C GLU A 579 -3.27 -52.78 -15.42
N ALA A 580 -3.97 -52.26 -14.41
CA ALA A 580 -4.70 -52.85 -13.27
C ALA A 580 -4.00 -53.74 -12.23
N ARG A 581 -4.13 -53.42 -10.97
CA ARG A 581 -4.99 -54.13 -9.99
C ARG A 581 -4.96 -53.52 -8.59
N GLU A 582 -6.11 -53.62 -7.95
CA GLU A 582 -6.51 -53.17 -6.62
C GLU A 582 -5.80 -53.87 -5.45
N SER A 583 -5.72 -53.17 -4.30
CA SER A 583 -6.34 -53.66 -3.04
C SER A 583 -6.17 -52.62 -1.91
N GLU A 584 -7.31 -52.25 -1.38
CA GLU A 584 -7.80 -51.77 -0.12
C GLU A 584 -6.85 -51.68 1.09
N LEU A 585 -6.88 -50.59 1.84
CA LEU A 585 -7.57 -50.45 3.13
C LEU A 585 -7.37 -49.06 3.75
N ALA A 586 -8.46 -48.53 4.22
CA ALA A 586 -8.79 -47.25 4.80
C ALA A 586 -7.90 -46.73 5.93
N VAL A 587 -7.80 -45.40 6.03
CA VAL A 587 -8.27 -44.57 7.16
C VAL A 587 -8.34 -43.10 6.71
N SER A 588 -9.44 -42.47 7.05
CA SER A 588 -9.95 -41.16 6.66
C SER A 588 -9.25 -39.97 7.35
N GLN A 589 -8.91 -38.92 6.57
CA GLN A 589 -8.91 -37.52 6.99
C GLN A 589 -9.40 -36.63 5.85
N PRO A 590 -10.09 -35.48 6.11
CA PRO A 590 -10.84 -34.75 5.08
C PRO A 590 -9.90 -33.90 4.18
N PRO A 591 -10.23 -33.78 2.88
CA PRO A 591 -9.43 -33.02 1.93
C PRO A 591 -9.64 -31.50 2.06
N ALA A 592 -8.59 -30.75 1.79
CA ALA A 592 -8.55 -29.31 1.79
C ALA A 592 -9.47 -28.69 0.70
N GLU A 593 -10.07 -27.55 0.97
CA GLU A 593 -11.02 -26.82 0.12
C GLU A 593 -10.54 -26.54 -1.32
N GLU A 594 -9.25 -26.56 -1.57
CA GLU A 594 -8.67 -26.28 -2.90
C GLU A 594 -8.88 -27.42 -3.90
N ASP A 595 -8.90 -28.66 -3.45
CA ASP A 595 -9.16 -29.80 -4.30
C ASP A 595 -10.65 -29.96 -4.62
N ALA A 596 -11.53 -29.56 -3.73
CA ALA A 596 -12.97 -29.50 -3.99
C ALA A 596 -13.32 -28.46 -5.08
N ARG A 597 -12.61 -27.33 -5.12
CA ARG A 597 -12.78 -26.30 -6.15
C ARG A 597 -12.29 -26.75 -7.52
N LYS A 598 -11.16 -27.46 -7.59
CA LYS A 598 -10.64 -28.05 -8.84
C LYS A 598 -11.55 -29.15 -9.36
N ALA A 599 -12.10 -29.97 -8.48
CA ALA A 599 -13.10 -31.03 -8.84
C ALA A 599 -14.40 -30.41 -9.37
N ALA A 600 -14.90 -29.32 -8.78
CA ALA A 600 -16.11 -28.64 -9.23
C ALA A 600 -15.95 -28.03 -10.64
N VAL A 601 -14.79 -27.41 -10.93
CA VAL A 601 -14.48 -26.88 -12.25
C VAL A 601 -14.35 -27.97 -13.30
N ALA A 602 -13.70 -29.10 -12.98
CA ALA A 602 -13.62 -30.27 -13.87
C ALA A 602 -14.99 -30.87 -14.17
N ALA A 603 -15.87 -30.98 -13.17
CA ALA A 603 -17.25 -31.45 -13.35
C ALA A 603 -18.10 -30.50 -14.23
N ALA A 604 -17.91 -29.18 -14.10
CA ALA A 604 -18.59 -28.22 -14.95
C ALA A 604 -18.15 -28.31 -16.42
N ILE A 605 -16.86 -28.49 -16.69
CA ILE A 605 -16.31 -28.70 -18.04
C ILE A 605 -16.81 -30.01 -18.65
N ALA A 606 -16.90 -31.08 -17.85
CA ALA A 606 -17.44 -32.38 -18.30
C ALA A 606 -18.93 -32.29 -18.67
N ARG A 607 -19.75 -31.55 -17.90
CA ARG A 607 -21.17 -31.31 -18.21
C ARG A 607 -21.37 -30.50 -19.49
N VAL A 608 -20.52 -29.53 -19.79
CA VAL A 608 -20.57 -28.77 -21.06
C VAL A 608 -20.17 -29.65 -22.25
N LYS A 609 -19.17 -30.53 -22.10
CA LYS A 609 -18.78 -31.49 -23.14
C LYS A 609 -19.86 -32.56 -23.39
N ALA A 610 -20.50 -33.06 -22.33
CA ALA A 610 -21.60 -34.03 -22.45
C ALA A 610 -22.84 -33.43 -23.12
N LYS A 611 -23.15 -32.15 -22.83
CA LYS A 611 -24.27 -31.44 -23.49
C LYS A 611 -24.02 -31.17 -24.98
N LYS A 612 -22.77 -31.14 -25.41
CA LYS A 612 -22.38 -30.97 -26.83
C LYS A 612 -22.36 -32.28 -27.61
N ALA A 613 -22.30 -33.44 -26.92
CA ALA A 613 -22.29 -34.76 -27.50
C ALA A 613 -23.68 -35.43 -27.59
N ALA A 614 -24.71 -34.84 -26.97
CA ALA A 614 -26.06 -35.40 -26.87
C ALA A 614 -27.09 -34.75 -27.83
N ALA A 615 -26.67 -34.27 -28.99
CA ALA A 615 -27.58 -33.85 -30.05
C ALA A 615 -27.70 -34.95 -31.07
N PRO A 616 -28.90 -35.58 -31.26
CA PRO A 616 -29.04 -36.66 -32.21
C PRO A 616 -29.23 -36.15 -33.63
N HIS A 617 -28.45 -36.72 -34.54
CA HIS A 617 -28.73 -36.72 -35.97
C HIS A 617 -29.88 -37.69 -36.25
N GLN A 618 -30.91 -37.24 -36.96
CA GLN A 618 -31.85 -38.11 -37.69
C GLN A 618 -31.94 -37.68 -39.17
N PRO A 619 -32.13 -38.65 -40.05
CA PRO A 619 -32.08 -38.43 -41.52
C PRO A 619 -33.44 -38.07 -42.09
N ALA A 620 -33.37 -37.51 -43.30
CA ALA A 620 -34.47 -37.03 -44.13
C ALA A 620 -35.46 -38.13 -44.51
N GLY A 621 -36.76 -37.84 -44.45
CA GLY A 621 -37.84 -38.52 -45.07
C GLY A 621 -38.91 -37.53 -45.47
N GLU A 622 -39.25 -37.49 -46.73
CA GLU A 622 -40.28 -36.66 -47.36
C GLU A 622 -41.67 -37.00 -46.83
N GLU A 623 -42.47 -35.99 -46.47
CA GLU A 623 -43.91 -35.95 -46.80
C GLU A 623 -44.46 -34.54 -46.63
N ASN A 624 -45.27 -34.19 -47.60
CA ASN A 624 -45.93 -32.98 -47.96
C ASN A 624 -47.18 -32.75 -47.11
N VAL A 625 -47.30 -31.63 -46.34
CA VAL A 625 -48.62 -31.02 -46.00
C VAL A 625 -48.45 -29.54 -45.67
N THR A 626 -49.24 -28.73 -46.24
CA THR A 626 -49.45 -27.28 -46.12
C THR A 626 -49.75 -26.80 -44.69
N ALA A 627 -49.01 -25.81 -44.18
CA ALA A 627 -49.48 -24.91 -43.13
C ALA A 627 -48.70 -23.59 -43.11
N SER A 628 -49.37 -22.50 -42.77
CA SER A 628 -49.03 -21.09 -42.68
C SER A 628 -47.71 -20.76 -41.97
N PRO A 629 -47.08 -19.59 -42.27
CA PRO A 629 -45.76 -19.24 -41.74
C PRO A 629 -45.84 -18.84 -40.27
N ALA A 630 -45.06 -19.51 -39.45
CA ALA A 630 -44.83 -19.16 -38.05
C ALA A 630 -43.83 -18.01 -37.93
N GLU A 631 -44.07 -17.05 -37.02
CA GLU A 631 -43.18 -15.93 -36.75
C GLU A 631 -41.79 -16.36 -36.26
N PRO A 632 -40.70 -15.68 -36.69
CA PRO A 632 -39.34 -16.04 -36.27
C PRO A 632 -39.10 -15.79 -34.77
N SER A 633 -38.35 -16.68 -34.14
CA SER A 633 -38.04 -16.66 -32.73
C SER A 633 -37.23 -15.39 -32.33
N ALA A 634 -37.31 -15.02 -31.06
CA ALA A 634 -36.58 -13.81 -30.51
C ALA A 634 -35.06 -13.89 -30.78
N ASP A 635 -34.51 -15.09 -30.84
CA ASP A 635 -33.07 -15.33 -31.12
C ASP A 635 -32.72 -15.09 -32.60
N ASP A 636 -33.62 -15.41 -33.51
CA ASP A 636 -33.43 -15.20 -34.95
C ASP A 636 -33.56 -13.71 -35.30
N LYS A 637 -34.51 -13.00 -34.64
CA LYS A 637 -34.64 -11.53 -34.73
C LYS A 637 -33.36 -10.81 -34.23
N ARG A 638 -32.74 -11.34 -33.17
CA ARG A 638 -31.51 -10.80 -32.60
C ARG A 638 -30.28 -11.05 -33.51
N LYS A 639 -30.15 -12.23 -34.10
CA LYS A 639 -29.08 -12.55 -35.06
C LYS A 639 -29.20 -11.73 -36.35
N ALA A 640 -30.39 -11.53 -36.84
CA ALA A 640 -30.67 -10.69 -37.99
C ALA A 640 -30.34 -9.20 -37.72
N ALA A 641 -30.67 -8.69 -36.53
CA ALA A 641 -30.34 -7.33 -36.10
C ALA A 641 -28.83 -7.10 -36.01
N VAL A 642 -28.07 -8.06 -35.46
CA VAL A 642 -26.61 -7.99 -35.38
C VAL A 642 -25.97 -8.05 -36.77
N ALA A 643 -26.46 -8.92 -37.66
CA ALA A 643 -25.97 -8.99 -39.03
C ALA A 643 -26.22 -7.69 -39.82
N ALA A 644 -27.40 -7.08 -39.64
CA ALA A 644 -27.74 -5.79 -40.23
C ALA A 644 -26.87 -4.62 -39.69
N ALA A 645 -26.54 -4.65 -38.39
CA ALA A 645 -25.65 -3.66 -37.79
C ALA A 645 -24.20 -3.77 -38.34
N ILE A 646 -23.69 -5.00 -38.50
CA ILE A 646 -22.36 -5.24 -39.08
C ILE A 646 -22.32 -4.81 -40.58
N ALA A 647 -23.40 -5.07 -41.34
CA ALA A 647 -23.50 -4.64 -42.72
C ALA A 647 -23.51 -3.11 -42.85
N ARG A 648 -24.27 -2.40 -41.97
CA ARG A 648 -24.28 -0.92 -41.93
C ARG A 648 -22.92 -0.33 -41.53
N ALA A 649 -22.20 -0.95 -40.60
CA ALA A 649 -20.86 -0.52 -40.23
C ALA A 649 -19.83 -0.70 -41.38
N LYS A 650 -19.92 -1.82 -42.12
CA LYS A 650 -19.08 -2.03 -43.31
C LYS A 650 -19.39 -1.06 -44.46
N ALA A 651 -20.68 -0.80 -44.71
CA ALA A 651 -21.09 0.19 -45.72
C ALA A 651 -20.63 1.62 -45.36
N LYS A 652 -20.70 1.99 -44.07
CA LYS A 652 -20.24 3.30 -43.58
C LYS A 652 -18.72 3.46 -43.72
N LYS A 653 -17.96 2.36 -43.56
CA LYS A 653 -16.52 2.36 -43.71
C LYS A 653 -16.09 2.40 -45.21
N ALA A 654 -16.84 1.78 -46.12
CA ALA A 654 -16.62 1.87 -47.56
C ALA A 654 -16.94 3.27 -48.09
N ALA A 655 -18.08 3.86 -47.65
CA ALA A 655 -18.46 5.23 -48.02
C ALA A 655 -17.48 6.31 -47.47
N ALA A 656 -16.80 6.04 -46.38
CA ALA A 656 -15.75 6.93 -45.86
C ALA A 656 -14.43 6.80 -46.63
N GLN A 657 -14.14 5.65 -47.23
CA GLN A 657 -12.97 5.45 -48.10
C GLN A 657 -13.18 6.05 -49.50
N ASP A 658 -14.38 5.97 -50.05
CA ASP A 658 -14.71 6.58 -51.35
C ASP A 658 -14.82 8.12 -51.27
N ALA A 659 -15.10 8.70 -50.08
CA ALA A 659 -15.09 10.14 -49.87
C ALA A 659 -13.68 10.74 -49.73
N GLU A 660 -12.66 9.92 -49.48
CA GLU A 660 -11.25 10.36 -49.35
C GLU A 660 -10.53 10.43 -50.69
N GLU A 661 -11.10 9.83 -51.75
CA GLU A 661 -10.49 9.81 -53.11
C GLU A 661 -11.01 10.88 -54.08
N THR A 662 -12.01 11.71 -53.71
CA THR A 662 -12.68 12.62 -54.63
C THR A 662 -12.68 14.12 -54.30
N GLU A 663 -11.81 14.62 -53.39
CA GLU A 663 -11.67 16.06 -53.22
C GLU A 663 -10.28 16.58 -53.64
N PRO A 664 -10.20 17.67 -54.46
CA PRO A 664 -8.93 18.29 -54.83
C PRO A 664 -8.38 19.09 -53.62
N LYS A 665 -7.10 18.89 -53.34
CA LYS A 665 -6.34 19.58 -52.27
C LYS A 665 -6.38 21.08 -52.44
N GLN A 666 -7.27 21.76 -51.67
CA GLN A 666 -7.08 23.16 -51.29
C GLN A 666 -6.32 23.20 -49.99
N GLN A 667 -5.14 23.81 -50.01
CA GLN A 667 -4.30 24.09 -48.82
C GLN A 667 -4.99 25.14 -47.97
N GLU A 668 -5.75 24.74 -46.95
CA GLU A 668 -6.08 25.60 -45.84
C GLU A 668 -4.91 25.54 -44.83
N SER A 669 -4.20 26.65 -44.72
CA SER A 669 -3.12 26.86 -43.79
C SER A 669 -3.72 27.04 -42.39
N ASP A 670 -3.56 26.02 -41.53
CA ASP A 670 -3.91 26.10 -40.10
C ASP A 670 -3.16 27.27 -39.45
N PRO A 671 -3.85 28.32 -38.96
CA PRO A 671 -3.24 29.53 -38.39
C PRO A 671 -2.35 29.22 -37.17
N ARG A 672 -2.56 28.08 -36.49
CA ARG A 672 -1.70 27.63 -35.37
C ARG A 672 -0.34 27.13 -35.85
N LYS A 673 -0.27 26.44 -36.99
CA LYS A 673 1.01 26.00 -37.57
C LYS A 673 1.82 27.17 -38.09
N ALA A 674 1.15 28.18 -38.66
CA ALA A 674 1.81 29.42 -39.13
C ALA A 674 2.38 30.21 -37.92
N ALA A 675 1.63 30.31 -36.82
CA ALA A 675 2.11 30.97 -35.60
C ALA A 675 3.33 30.28 -34.94
N VAL A 676 3.34 28.95 -34.92
CA VAL A 676 4.48 28.16 -34.41
C VAL A 676 5.71 28.31 -35.32
N ALA A 677 5.54 28.27 -36.62
CA ALA A 677 6.64 28.47 -37.59
C ALA A 677 7.24 29.90 -37.45
N ALA A 678 6.41 30.93 -37.28
CA ALA A 678 6.86 32.30 -37.04
C ALA A 678 7.61 32.45 -35.70
N ALA A 679 7.18 31.76 -34.64
CA ALA A 679 7.88 31.75 -33.36
C ALA A 679 9.27 31.08 -33.44
N ILE A 680 9.38 29.96 -34.16
CA ILE A 680 10.66 29.26 -34.39
C ILE A 680 11.61 30.13 -35.24
N ALA A 681 11.10 30.84 -36.24
CA ALA A 681 11.89 31.76 -37.07
C ALA A 681 12.46 32.92 -36.22
N ARG A 682 11.65 33.52 -35.32
CA ARG A 682 12.10 34.58 -34.40
C ARG A 682 13.20 34.11 -33.43
N VAL A 683 13.09 32.89 -32.92
CA VAL A 683 14.11 32.32 -32.04
C VAL A 683 15.43 32.07 -32.80
N LYS A 684 15.36 31.57 -34.04
CA LYS A 684 16.54 31.38 -34.89
C LYS A 684 17.21 32.71 -35.26
N ALA A 685 16.43 33.73 -35.58
CA ALA A 685 16.96 35.08 -35.89
C ALA A 685 17.62 35.71 -34.66
N ARG A 686 17.07 35.52 -33.47
CA ARG A 686 17.64 36.03 -32.21
C ARG A 686 18.94 35.33 -31.83
N LYS A 687 19.05 34.04 -32.13
CA LYS A 687 20.28 33.26 -31.90
C LYS A 687 21.37 33.59 -32.89
N ALA A 688 21.04 33.92 -34.16
CA ALA A 688 21.97 34.40 -35.14
C ALA A 688 22.52 35.83 -34.83
N ALA A 689 21.65 36.70 -34.29
CA ALA A 689 22.07 38.02 -33.86
C ALA A 689 22.98 38.02 -32.61
N GLN A 690 22.81 37.03 -31.72
CA GLN A 690 23.69 36.85 -30.56
C GLN A 690 25.07 36.26 -30.90
N THR A 691 25.18 35.50 -31.98
CA THR A 691 26.48 34.99 -32.45
C THR A 691 27.29 36.07 -33.14
N MET A 692 26.65 37.06 -33.76
CA MET A 692 27.37 38.17 -34.41
C MET A 692 27.84 39.30 -33.45
N SER A 693 27.25 39.33 -32.23
CA SER A 693 27.69 40.30 -31.19
C SER A 693 28.80 39.76 -30.26
N ASN A 694 29.24 38.54 -30.45
CA ASN A 694 30.37 37.94 -29.70
C ASN A 694 31.65 37.81 -30.54
N GLU A 695 31.68 38.31 -31.78
CA GLU A 695 32.85 38.32 -32.67
C GLU A 695 33.35 39.78 -32.97
N GLU A 696 32.80 40.78 -32.31
CA GLU A 696 33.40 42.13 -32.19
C GLU A 696 33.84 42.32 -30.70
#